data_2e611fe27e9f691b421a99730947a74b
#
_entry.id   2e611fe27e9f691b421a99730947a74b
#
_cell.length_a   1.000
_cell.length_b   1.000
_cell.length_c   1.000
_cell.angle_alpha   90.00
_cell.angle_beta   90.00
_cell.angle_gamma   90.00
#
_symmetry.space_group_name_H-M   'P 1'
#
loop_
_entity.id
_entity.type
_entity.pdbx_description
1 polymer ?
#
loop_
_entity_poly.entity_id
_entity_poly.type
_entity_poly.pdbx_seq_one_letter_code
_entity_poly.pdbx_strand_id
1 'polypeptide(L)'
;MKYILPLLLLGLSLSAQAQSVPVIAGNLTISPASLTLARLHEPHSLIVMGRTAGGHDVDLSLTTKWTSSNEAVARVDSQGWVSAVTNGQVTLTGNAAGKSVQVSVSVKLPPAVLPLSFRHDVMPVLSKGGCNAGACHGYSLGKNGFKLSLRGSDPALDFPAVTEDFFERRINRHNPPASLLLLKPLGDLAHEGGVRFDSGSLSHTVLRTWIAQGAKDDAPALATLQSVRIHPAKVVAAPKARQQFQVIARYSDGTERDVTRMAIFEVNTERVARVDEAGLVAATGLGETAVAARYERIFAVANFIVLSTDTAFKPAPVPMDNLVDRHVTTKLNDLRIEASPVVDDERFLRRAYVDLIGVQPKPDEVLAFIADVAPDKRAKAIERLLSRTEFVDWWSLRWGDLLQNSRNTTSDPGMYAFREWIRTSVAANKPMDQFAREILTARGAASDNPAAAWFAASKDADDSLQRSTQVFAGVRMLCAKCHPHPFENWTQADYYGLHSFFNQVSTKADPRLPGVANAKSVLVNLQAGLSTNPRTGQAQPPRYLGGAEPKLGESVDRRLDYARWLTAPDNAHFARSLANRFWSYFFHRGIIDPVDDVRATNPPINAALLDALAADFAKQNFDMRHLIRTIVNSRTYQRSAATTASNAHDDANFSHAIPRRLPAEALLDSLVQATGVPESFGGAPTAFTAAQLPDANFTSEFLSLFGKAQRMEACECERDTRSNMLQALNFINGRSILTRVAAANGRPALLLGPKPTDDALIDQLHLWALARRPTDAERVLAQKFFKEYGDKRAEAAQDFFWGLLNSRDFMLLY
;
A
#
# COMPACT_ATOMS: atom_id res chain seq x y z
N MET A 1 3.04 -52.16 -27.16
CA MET A 1 3.37 -52.92 -25.93
C MET A 1 2.94 -52.06 -24.75
N LYS A 2 1.93 -52.59 -24.05
CA LYS A 2 1.27 -51.96 -22.88
C LYS A 2 2.14 -52.13 -21.66
N TYR A 3 2.40 -51.06 -20.90
CA TYR A 3 2.74 -51.19 -19.47
C TYR A 3 1.80 -50.28 -18.69
N ILE A 4 0.88 -50.93 -17.98
CA ILE A 4 0.01 -50.37 -16.95
C ILE A 4 0.78 -50.45 -15.64
N LEU A 5 1.06 -49.30 -15.02
CA LEU A 5 1.56 -49.21 -13.65
C LEU A 5 0.36 -48.93 -12.73
N PRO A 6 0.12 -49.70 -11.67
CA PRO A 6 -0.93 -49.43 -10.72
C PRO A 6 -0.52 -48.30 -9.78
N LEU A 7 -1.29 -47.19 -9.74
CA LEU A 7 -1.23 -46.18 -8.69
C LEU A 7 -1.72 -46.80 -7.37
N LEU A 8 -0.81 -46.96 -6.43
CA LEU A 8 -1.15 -47.19 -5.04
C LEU A 8 -1.72 -45.90 -4.46
N LEU A 9 -3.01 -45.86 -4.25
CA LEU A 9 -3.67 -44.87 -3.41
C LEU A 9 -3.31 -45.14 -1.94
N LEU A 10 -2.27 -44.47 -1.42
CA LEU A 10 -2.08 -44.35 0.02
C LEU A 10 -3.17 -43.41 0.55
N GLY A 11 -4.22 -43.97 1.13
CA GLY A 11 -5.18 -43.25 1.95
C GLY A 11 -4.49 -42.68 3.18
N LEU A 12 -4.04 -41.47 3.12
CA LEU A 12 -3.72 -40.66 4.31
C LEU A 12 -5.05 -40.35 5.01
N SER A 13 -5.42 -41.21 5.98
CA SER A 13 -6.40 -40.85 6.98
C SER A 13 -5.84 -39.69 7.78
N LEU A 14 -6.22 -38.44 7.41
CA LEU A 14 -6.10 -37.30 8.30
C LEU A 14 -6.99 -37.56 9.52
N SER A 15 -6.35 -38.13 10.58
CA SER A 15 -6.94 -38.09 11.90
C SER A 15 -7.11 -36.63 12.28
N ALA A 16 -8.37 -36.16 12.26
CA ALA A 16 -8.75 -34.89 12.87
C ALA A 16 -8.41 -35.01 14.38
N GLN A 17 -7.20 -34.60 14.75
CA GLN A 17 -6.89 -34.34 16.15
C GLN A 17 -7.88 -33.28 16.61
N ALA A 18 -8.81 -33.67 17.50
CA ALA A 18 -9.65 -32.74 18.21
C ALA A 18 -8.72 -31.74 18.92
N GLN A 19 -8.64 -30.53 18.41
CA GLN A 19 -7.92 -29.44 19.08
C GLN A 19 -8.58 -29.27 20.45
N SER A 20 -7.84 -29.51 21.51
CA SER A 20 -8.30 -29.24 22.87
C SER A 20 -8.70 -27.76 22.96
N VAL A 21 -9.94 -27.50 23.37
CA VAL A 21 -10.41 -26.11 23.57
C VAL A 21 -9.48 -25.45 24.59
N PRO A 22 -8.84 -24.32 24.25
CA PRO A 22 -7.91 -23.66 25.14
C PRO A 22 -8.63 -23.21 26.42
N VAL A 23 -7.92 -23.23 27.55
CA VAL A 23 -8.46 -22.79 28.86
C VAL A 23 -8.77 -21.29 28.78
N ILE A 24 -10.05 -20.94 28.98
CA ILE A 24 -10.54 -19.58 28.93
C ILE A 24 -10.44 -18.92 30.30
N ALA A 25 -9.69 -17.83 30.36
CA ALA A 25 -9.61 -16.97 31.53
C ALA A 25 -10.77 -15.98 31.55
N GLY A 26 -11.45 -15.81 32.70
CA GLY A 26 -12.57 -14.88 32.82
C GLY A 26 -13.87 -15.34 32.14
N ASN A 27 -14.79 -14.42 31.90
CA ASN A 27 -16.10 -14.72 31.34
C ASN A 27 -16.06 -14.77 29.80
N LEU A 28 -17.04 -15.45 29.21
CA LEU A 28 -17.28 -15.35 27.77
C LEU A 28 -17.97 -14.03 27.47
N THR A 29 -17.71 -13.50 26.28
CA THR A 29 -18.42 -12.37 25.70
C THR A 29 -19.25 -12.84 24.52
N ILE A 30 -20.37 -12.19 24.29
CA ILE A 30 -21.28 -12.48 23.18
C ILE A 30 -21.64 -11.20 22.43
N SER A 31 -21.70 -11.29 21.12
CA SER A 31 -22.13 -10.20 20.25
C SER A 31 -23.17 -10.71 19.24
N PRO A 32 -24.32 -10.02 19.14
CA PRO A 32 -24.81 -8.95 20.02
C PRO A 32 -25.32 -9.52 21.36
N ALA A 33 -25.33 -8.69 22.41
CA ALA A 33 -25.87 -9.07 23.71
C ALA A 33 -27.42 -9.10 23.74
N SER A 34 -28.06 -8.38 22.83
CA SER A 34 -29.51 -8.42 22.57
C SER A 34 -29.75 -8.28 21.06
N LEU A 35 -30.84 -8.87 20.56
CA LEU A 35 -31.15 -8.93 19.16
C LEU A 35 -32.62 -8.65 18.90
N THR A 36 -32.93 -7.83 17.91
CA THR A 36 -34.29 -7.67 17.38
C THR A 36 -34.35 -8.18 15.96
N LEU A 37 -35.20 -9.18 15.70
CA LEU A 37 -35.43 -9.74 14.36
C LEU A 37 -36.76 -9.17 13.82
N ALA A 38 -36.67 -8.49 12.67
CA ALA A 38 -37.81 -7.85 12.03
C ALA A 38 -38.27 -8.55 10.73
N ARG A 39 -37.54 -9.60 10.29
CA ARG A 39 -37.83 -10.33 9.05
C ARG A 39 -37.59 -11.82 9.17
N LEU A 40 -38.42 -12.63 8.51
CA LEU A 40 -38.33 -14.10 8.56
C LEU A 40 -37.08 -14.66 7.85
N HIS A 41 -36.63 -14.00 6.81
CA HIS A 41 -35.54 -14.49 5.95
C HIS A 41 -34.20 -13.79 6.20
N GLU A 42 -34.07 -13.07 7.31
CA GLU A 42 -32.84 -12.37 7.71
C GLU A 42 -32.31 -12.96 9.01
N PRO A 43 -31.63 -14.10 8.96
CA PRO A 43 -30.98 -14.66 10.14
C PRO A 43 -29.82 -13.76 10.60
N HIS A 44 -29.55 -13.79 11.89
CA HIS A 44 -28.49 -13.03 12.52
C HIS A 44 -27.50 -13.97 13.21
N SER A 45 -26.20 -13.81 12.99
CA SER A 45 -25.17 -14.62 13.61
C SER A 45 -24.87 -14.15 15.05
N LEU A 46 -24.44 -15.07 15.88
CA LEU A 46 -23.94 -14.81 17.23
C LEU A 46 -22.46 -15.15 17.30
N ILE A 47 -21.64 -14.20 17.75
CA ILE A 47 -20.21 -14.40 17.95
C ILE A 47 -19.93 -14.56 19.44
N VAL A 48 -19.38 -15.70 19.83
CA VAL A 48 -19.00 -16.02 21.21
C VAL A 48 -17.48 -16.02 21.33
N MET A 49 -16.96 -15.12 22.16
CA MET A 49 -15.52 -14.96 22.34
C MET A 49 -15.12 -15.27 23.77
N GLY A 50 -13.98 -15.91 23.90
CA GLY A 50 -13.25 -16.07 25.17
C GLY A 50 -11.84 -15.51 25.03
N ARG A 51 -11.12 -15.41 26.14
CA ARG A 51 -9.72 -15.00 26.15
C ARG A 51 -8.90 -15.93 27.03
N THR A 52 -7.72 -16.34 26.56
CA THR A 52 -6.78 -17.14 27.35
C THR A 52 -6.02 -16.27 28.35
N ALA A 53 -5.43 -16.91 29.39
CA ALA A 53 -4.52 -16.19 30.31
C ALA A 53 -3.30 -15.58 29.58
N GLY A 54 -2.88 -16.17 28.47
CA GLY A 54 -1.82 -15.65 27.59
C GLY A 54 -2.23 -14.45 26.72
N GLY A 55 -3.47 -13.95 26.85
CA GLY A 55 -3.98 -12.77 26.16
C GLY A 55 -4.44 -13.02 24.72
N HIS A 56 -4.61 -14.29 24.29
CA HIS A 56 -5.13 -14.61 22.96
C HIS A 56 -6.66 -14.69 22.99
N ASP A 57 -7.30 -14.10 21.99
CA ASP A 57 -8.73 -14.22 21.77
C ASP A 57 -9.04 -15.61 21.16
N VAL A 58 -10.15 -16.19 21.57
CA VAL A 58 -10.60 -17.51 21.12
C VAL A 58 -12.05 -17.41 20.68
N ASP A 59 -12.28 -17.71 19.43
CA ASP A 59 -13.64 -17.83 18.88
C ASP A 59 -14.24 -19.18 19.27
N LEU A 60 -15.34 -19.14 19.99
CA LEU A 60 -16.08 -20.31 20.41
C LEU A 60 -17.44 -20.45 19.69
N SER A 61 -17.73 -19.57 18.73
CA SER A 61 -19.03 -19.49 18.06
C SER A 61 -19.46 -20.83 17.48
N LEU A 62 -18.56 -21.53 16.76
CA LEU A 62 -18.81 -22.81 16.11
C LEU A 62 -18.86 -24.00 17.09
N THR A 63 -18.36 -23.84 18.30
CA THR A 63 -18.35 -24.90 19.34
C THR A 63 -19.40 -24.69 20.42
N THR A 64 -20.09 -23.56 20.38
CA THR A 64 -21.16 -23.22 21.33
C THR A 64 -22.39 -24.07 21.07
N LYS A 65 -22.86 -24.74 22.12
CA LYS A 65 -24.11 -25.48 22.07
C LYS A 65 -25.26 -24.55 22.49
N TRP A 66 -26.16 -24.35 21.56
CA TRP A 66 -27.27 -23.40 21.74
C TRP A 66 -28.56 -24.09 22.15
N THR A 67 -29.35 -23.41 22.98
CA THR A 67 -30.74 -23.74 23.29
C THR A 67 -31.60 -22.48 23.28
N SER A 68 -32.82 -22.62 22.77
CA SER A 68 -33.82 -21.56 22.79
C SER A 68 -34.85 -21.83 23.88
N SER A 69 -35.22 -20.85 24.67
CA SER A 69 -36.31 -21.00 25.69
C SER A 69 -37.70 -21.18 25.02
N ASN A 70 -37.82 -20.80 23.72
CA ASN A 70 -39.03 -21.02 22.92
C ASN A 70 -38.72 -21.04 21.42
N GLU A 71 -38.55 -22.22 20.83
CA GLU A 71 -38.24 -22.38 19.40
C GLU A 71 -39.39 -21.96 18.46
N ALA A 72 -40.61 -21.82 18.97
CA ALA A 72 -41.71 -21.28 18.22
C ALA A 72 -41.62 -19.76 18.01
N VAL A 73 -40.77 -19.05 18.77
CA VAL A 73 -40.49 -17.62 18.60
C VAL A 73 -39.22 -17.39 17.78
N ALA A 74 -38.13 -17.99 18.20
CA ALA A 74 -36.87 -17.94 17.44
C ALA A 74 -36.06 -19.23 17.62
N ARG A 75 -35.41 -19.66 16.53
CA ARG A 75 -34.54 -20.83 16.49
C ARG A 75 -33.09 -20.40 16.32
N VAL A 76 -32.18 -21.19 16.88
CA VAL A 76 -30.75 -21.00 16.66
C VAL A 76 -30.17 -22.32 16.12
N ASP A 77 -29.38 -22.24 15.06
CA ASP A 77 -28.73 -23.42 14.48
C ASP A 77 -27.39 -23.74 15.17
N SER A 78 -26.78 -24.85 14.80
CA SER A 78 -25.49 -25.30 15.35
C SER A 78 -24.33 -24.38 15.03
N GLN A 79 -24.48 -23.44 14.10
CA GLN A 79 -23.48 -22.45 13.73
C GLN A 79 -23.74 -21.08 14.39
N GLY A 80 -24.75 -20.98 15.27
CA GLY A 80 -25.09 -19.74 15.96
C GLY A 80 -25.93 -18.76 15.15
N TRP A 81 -26.59 -19.18 14.05
CA TRP A 81 -27.50 -18.33 13.30
C TRP A 81 -28.90 -18.38 13.90
N VAL A 82 -29.40 -17.23 14.29
CA VAL A 82 -30.73 -17.03 14.87
C VAL A 82 -31.71 -16.64 13.79
N SER A 83 -32.79 -17.40 13.66
CA SER A 83 -33.89 -17.15 12.72
C SER A 83 -35.20 -16.86 13.47
N ALA A 84 -35.94 -15.85 13.00
CA ALA A 84 -37.28 -15.54 13.48
C ALA A 84 -38.29 -16.61 13.05
N VAL A 85 -39.27 -16.93 13.89
CA VAL A 85 -40.39 -17.83 13.59
C VAL A 85 -41.72 -17.10 13.74
N THR A 86 -41.99 -16.58 14.93
CA THR A 86 -43.22 -15.79 15.24
C THR A 86 -42.89 -14.63 16.16
N ASN A 87 -43.78 -13.65 16.24
CA ASN A 87 -43.64 -12.54 17.16
C ASN A 87 -43.57 -12.99 18.64
N GLY A 88 -42.66 -12.40 19.38
CA GLY A 88 -42.46 -12.70 20.81
C GLY A 88 -41.06 -12.35 21.32
N GLN A 89 -40.83 -12.77 22.56
CA GLN A 89 -39.49 -12.64 23.19
C GLN A 89 -39.00 -14.02 23.62
N VAL A 90 -37.70 -14.22 23.52
CA VAL A 90 -37.04 -15.48 23.86
C VAL A 90 -35.63 -15.23 24.34
N THR A 91 -35.13 -16.06 25.25
CA THR A 91 -33.73 -16.08 25.64
C THR A 91 -33.03 -17.28 25.00
N LEU A 92 -31.95 -17.02 24.29
CA LEU A 92 -31.04 -18.04 23.83
C LEU A 92 -29.92 -18.23 24.82
N THR A 93 -29.63 -19.48 25.16
CA THR A 93 -28.53 -19.85 26.05
C THR A 93 -27.49 -20.64 25.25
N GLY A 94 -26.26 -20.13 25.25
CA GLY A 94 -25.11 -20.78 24.64
C GLY A 94 -24.14 -21.32 25.68
N ASN A 95 -23.71 -22.58 25.53
CA ASN A 95 -22.73 -23.22 26.41
C ASN A 95 -21.47 -23.56 25.63
N ALA A 96 -20.31 -23.04 26.06
CA ALA A 96 -19.00 -23.28 25.45
C ALA A 96 -17.90 -23.28 26.54
N ALA A 97 -16.90 -24.12 26.42
CA ALA A 97 -15.75 -24.20 27.33
C ALA A 97 -16.15 -24.26 28.83
N GLY A 98 -17.24 -24.94 29.16
CA GLY A 98 -17.74 -25.08 30.52
C GLY A 98 -18.41 -23.83 31.12
N LYS A 99 -18.67 -22.81 30.28
CA LYS A 99 -19.31 -21.52 30.67
C LYS A 99 -20.54 -21.26 29.81
N SER A 100 -21.42 -20.39 30.27
CA SER A 100 -22.65 -20.04 29.57
C SER A 100 -22.72 -18.55 29.25
N VAL A 101 -23.40 -18.22 28.16
CA VAL A 101 -23.78 -16.86 27.74
C VAL A 101 -25.26 -16.84 27.38
N GLN A 102 -25.89 -15.68 27.51
CA GLN A 102 -27.29 -15.50 27.16
C GLN A 102 -27.52 -14.31 26.26
N VAL A 103 -28.48 -14.43 25.35
CA VAL A 103 -28.92 -13.37 24.42
C VAL A 103 -30.43 -13.24 24.53
N SER A 104 -30.90 -12.01 24.76
CA SER A 104 -32.31 -11.70 24.67
C SER A 104 -32.70 -11.42 23.24
N VAL A 105 -33.63 -12.15 22.69
CA VAL A 105 -34.11 -11.99 21.31
C VAL A 105 -35.57 -11.54 21.32
N SER A 106 -35.84 -10.44 20.64
CA SER A 106 -37.17 -9.92 20.37
C SER A 106 -37.51 -10.11 18.88
N VAL A 107 -38.56 -10.84 18.61
CA VAL A 107 -39.05 -11.00 17.22
C VAL A 107 -40.24 -10.07 17.02
N LYS A 108 -40.13 -9.15 16.05
CA LYS A 108 -41.14 -8.12 15.71
C LYS A 108 -41.39 -8.16 14.19
N LEU A 109 -42.08 -9.18 13.71
CA LEU A 109 -42.37 -9.33 12.29
C LEU A 109 -43.52 -8.39 11.90
N PRO A 110 -43.43 -7.78 10.70
CA PRO A 110 -44.55 -7.00 10.16
C PRO A 110 -45.72 -7.92 9.78
N PRO A 111 -46.94 -7.38 9.68
CA PRO A 111 -48.13 -8.16 9.34
C PRO A 111 -48.08 -8.86 7.99
N ALA A 112 -47.33 -8.31 7.04
CA ALA A 112 -47.09 -8.89 5.74
C ALA A 112 -45.61 -9.20 5.53
N VAL A 113 -45.32 -10.29 4.81
CA VAL A 113 -43.97 -10.64 4.43
C VAL A 113 -43.42 -9.55 3.51
N LEU A 114 -42.34 -8.90 3.92
CA LEU A 114 -41.68 -7.89 3.10
C LEU A 114 -41.02 -8.55 1.89
N PRO A 115 -41.16 -7.97 0.69
CA PRO A 115 -40.47 -8.49 -0.49
C PRO A 115 -38.97 -8.33 -0.36
N LEU A 116 -38.22 -9.17 -1.07
CA LEU A 116 -36.77 -9.01 -1.22
C LEU A 116 -36.45 -7.75 -2.02
N SER A 117 -35.46 -7.01 -1.57
CA SER A 117 -34.97 -5.81 -2.22
C SER A 117 -34.00 -6.17 -3.36
N PHE A 118 -34.19 -5.55 -4.52
CA PHE A 118 -33.20 -5.68 -5.60
C PHE A 118 -31.83 -5.17 -5.16
N ARG A 119 -31.78 -3.98 -4.55
CA ARG A 119 -30.53 -3.34 -4.11
C ARG A 119 -29.86 -4.05 -2.95
N HIS A 120 -30.63 -4.42 -1.91
CA HIS A 120 -30.06 -4.92 -0.67
C HIS A 120 -29.94 -6.45 -0.58
N ASP A 121 -30.65 -7.18 -1.43
CA ASP A 121 -30.62 -8.65 -1.42
C ASP A 121 -30.09 -9.23 -2.74
N VAL A 122 -30.61 -8.80 -3.88
CA VAL A 122 -30.25 -9.37 -5.19
C VAL A 122 -28.87 -8.93 -5.65
N MET A 123 -28.59 -7.64 -5.63
CA MET A 123 -27.29 -7.13 -6.08
C MET A 123 -26.11 -7.64 -5.24
N PRO A 124 -26.20 -7.73 -3.90
CA PRO A 124 -25.13 -8.32 -3.09
C PRO A 124 -24.82 -9.78 -3.44
N VAL A 125 -25.84 -10.63 -3.65
CA VAL A 125 -25.60 -12.04 -4.02
C VAL A 125 -25.03 -12.17 -5.43
N LEU A 126 -25.43 -11.34 -6.39
CA LEU A 126 -24.81 -11.26 -7.72
C LEU A 126 -23.35 -10.80 -7.64
N SER A 127 -23.07 -9.85 -6.75
CA SER A 127 -21.69 -9.36 -6.51
C SER A 127 -20.82 -10.44 -5.87
N LYS A 128 -21.36 -11.17 -4.89
CA LYS A 128 -20.65 -12.27 -4.22
C LYS A 128 -20.36 -13.43 -5.18
N GLY A 129 -21.30 -13.75 -6.06
CA GLY A 129 -21.10 -14.72 -7.12
C GLY A 129 -20.14 -14.25 -8.24
N GLY A 130 -19.64 -13.00 -8.16
CA GLY A 130 -18.72 -12.41 -9.14
C GLY A 130 -19.38 -12.05 -10.48
N CYS A 131 -20.72 -12.08 -10.57
CA CYS A 131 -21.44 -11.83 -11.82
C CYS A 131 -21.15 -10.44 -12.40
N ASN A 132 -21.00 -9.42 -11.55
CA ASN A 132 -20.70 -8.05 -11.92
C ASN A 132 -19.20 -7.67 -11.75
N ALA A 133 -18.31 -8.68 -11.73
CA ALA A 133 -16.87 -8.44 -11.77
C ALA A 133 -16.42 -7.95 -13.16
N GLY A 134 -15.30 -7.26 -13.24
CA GLY A 134 -14.75 -6.71 -14.49
C GLY A 134 -14.38 -7.76 -15.54
N ALA A 135 -14.10 -9.00 -15.13
CA ALA A 135 -13.88 -10.13 -16.04
C ALA A 135 -15.19 -10.77 -16.53
N CYS A 136 -16.33 -10.46 -15.90
CA CYS A 136 -17.66 -10.99 -16.19
C CYS A 136 -18.58 -9.88 -16.76
N HIS A 137 -19.81 -9.81 -16.30
CA HIS A 137 -20.83 -8.86 -16.81
C HIS A 137 -20.58 -7.40 -16.37
N GLY A 138 -19.66 -7.15 -15.40
CA GLY A 138 -19.18 -5.80 -15.02
C GLY A 138 -18.15 -5.21 -15.98
N TYR A 139 -17.75 -5.91 -17.04
CA TYR A 139 -16.90 -5.38 -18.12
C TYR A 139 -17.61 -4.21 -18.83
N SER A 140 -16.84 -3.25 -19.38
CA SER A 140 -17.38 -2.01 -19.96
C SER A 140 -18.45 -2.23 -21.04
N LEU A 141 -18.33 -3.31 -21.80
CA LEU A 141 -19.30 -3.73 -22.82
C LEU A 141 -20.21 -4.87 -22.35
N GLY A 142 -20.03 -5.35 -21.11
CA GLY A 142 -20.68 -6.56 -20.64
C GLY A 142 -20.18 -7.84 -21.35
N LYS A 143 -20.89 -8.94 -21.16
CA LYS A 143 -20.60 -10.22 -21.83
C LYS A 143 -21.90 -10.73 -22.50
N ASN A 144 -21.79 -11.02 -23.79
CA ASN A 144 -22.89 -11.61 -24.58
C ASN A 144 -24.24 -10.86 -24.44
N GLY A 145 -24.16 -9.51 -24.52
CA GLY A 145 -25.33 -8.62 -24.40
C GLY A 145 -25.88 -8.47 -22.97
N PHE A 146 -25.24 -9.04 -21.96
CA PHE A 146 -25.56 -8.79 -20.55
C PHE A 146 -24.48 -7.94 -19.90
N LYS A 147 -24.85 -6.70 -19.58
CA LYS A 147 -23.99 -5.75 -18.89
C LYS A 147 -24.57 -5.42 -17.53
N LEU A 148 -23.73 -5.50 -16.50
CA LEU A 148 -24.03 -5.03 -15.16
C LEU A 148 -23.06 -3.89 -14.80
N SER A 149 -23.46 -3.06 -13.87
CA SER A 149 -22.54 -2.08 -13.30
C SER A 149 -21.41 -2.80 -12.53
N LEU A 150 -20.20 -2.28 -12.65
CA LEU A 150 -19.05 -2.90 -11.98
C LEU A 150 -19.28 -2.97 -10.46
N ARG A 151 -19.19 -4.19 -9.91
CA ARG A 151 -19.40 -4.49 -8.49
C ARG A 151 -20.76 -4.03 -7.93
N GLY A 152 -21.79 -3.92 -8.78
CA GLY A 152 -23.13 -3.51 -8.36
C GLY A 152 -23.21 -2.04 -7.95
N SER A 153 -22.38 -1.19 -8.57
CA SER A 153 -22.27 0.22 -8.21
C SER A 153 -23.47 1.08 -8.62
N ASP A 154 -24.31 0.60 -9.51
CA ASP A 154 -25.50 1.29 -10.04
C ASP A 154 -26.71 0.34 -10.19
N PRO A 155 -27.41 0.04 -9.10
CA PRO A 155 -28.58 -0.83 -9.14
C PRO A 155 -29.71 -0.33 -10.05
N ALA A 156 -29.82 0.98 -10.27
CA ALA A 156 -30.81 1.54 -11.17
C ALA A 156 -30.55 1.21 -12.65
N LEU A 157 -29.28 1.06 -13.02
CA LEU A 157 -28.88 0.56 -14.34
C LEU A 157 -28.99 -0.96 -14.41
N ASP A 158 -28.71 -1.65 -13.31
CA ASP A 158 -28.68 -3.11 -13.28
C ASP A 158 -30.06 -3.74 -13.29
N PHE A 159 -31.05 -3.08 -12.71
CA PHE A 159 -32.42 -3.60 -12.64
C PHE A 159 -33.00 -3.86 -14.03
N PRO A 160 -33.10 -2.88 -14.96
CA PRO A 160 -33.62 -3.14 -16.32
C PRO A 160 -32.71 -4.12 -17.09
N ALA A 161 -31.39 -4.07 -16.87
CA ALA A 161 -30.48 -5.05 -17.50
C ALA A 161 -30.81 -6.51 -17.11
N VAL A 162 -31.25 -6.73 -15.88
CA VAL A 162 -31.66 -8.06 -15.40
C VAL A 162 -33.07 -8.42 -15.85
N THR A 163 -34.01 -7.47 -15.79
CA THR A 163 -35.45 -7.75 -15.85
C THR A 163 -36.10 -7.47 -17.20
N GLU A 164 -35.56 -6.52 -17.99
CA GLU A 164 -36.27 -5.99 -19.19
C GLU A 164 -35.48 -6.23 -20.48
N ASP A 165 -34.15 -6.09 -20.45
CA ASP A 165 -33.35 -6.23 -21.66
C ASP A 165 -33.56 -7.56 -22.39
N PHE A 166 -33.52 -7.51 -23.72
CA PHE A 166 -33.73 -8.67 -24.60
C PHE A 166 -35.01 -9.40 -24.32
N PHE A 167 -36.12 -8.65 -24.19
CA PHE A 167 -37.48 -9.21 -23.98
C PHE A 167 -37.57 -10.07 -22.71
N GLU A 168 -37.00 -9.63 -21.61
CA GLU A 168 -37.05 -10.30 -20.29
C GLU A 168 -36.48 -11.73 -20.28
N ARG A 169 -35.70 -12.13 -21.28
CA ARG A 169 -35.21 -13.50 -21.45
C ARG A 169 -34.46 -14.09 -20.28
N ARG A 170 -33.95 -13.24 -19.36
CA ARG A 170 -33.14 -13.68 -18.22
C ARG A 170 -33.96 -14.17 -17.06
N ILE A 171 -35.23 -13.79 -16.99
CA ILE A 171 -36.15 -14.14 -15.90
C ILE A 171 -37.39 -14.82 -16.45
N ASN A 172 -37.81 -15.86 -15.73
CA ASN A 172 -39.11 -16.51 -15.98
C ASN A 172 -39.97 -16.38 -14.72
N ARG A 173 -40.87 -15.40 -14.70
CA ARG A 173 -41.72 -15.12 -13.52
C ARG A 173 -42.78 -16.22 -13.29
N HIS A 174 -43.17 -16.99 -14.35
CA HIS A 174 -44.11 -18.06 -14.24
C HIS A 174 -43.48 -19.39 -13.77
N ASN A 175 -42.20 -19.60 -14.09
CA ASN A 175 -41.42 -20.74 -13.64
C ASN A 175 -40.03 -20.26 -13.18
N PRO A 176 -39.90 -19.71 -12.00
CA PRO A 176 -38.64 -19.12 -11.52
C PRO A 176 -37.41 -20.01 -11.66
N PRO A 177 -37.46 -21.34 -11.38
CA PRO A 177 -36.33 -22.25 -11.58
C PRO A 177 -35.81 -22.30 -13.02
N ALA A 178 -36.65 -22.03 -14.03
CA ALA A 178 -36.28 -22.02 -15.44
C ALA A 178 -35.65 -20.67 -15.91
N SER A 179 -35.38 -19.76 -15.02
CA SER A 179 -34.73 -18.47 -15.33
C SER A 179 -33.27 -18.65 -15.72
N LEU A 180 -32.83 -18.02 -16.82
CA LEU A 180 -31.38 -18.03 -17.20
C LEU A 180 -30.48 -17.44 -16.12
N LEU A 181 -31.02 -16.50 -15.32
CA LEU A 181 -30.32 -15.90 -14.17
C LEU A 181 -29.98 -16.94 -13.08
N LEU A 182 -30.69 -18.11 -13.07
CA LEU A 182 -30.41 -19.24 -12.18
C LEU A 182 -29.64 -20.35 -12.89
N LEU A 183 -30.16 -20.82 -14.05
CA LEU A 183 -29.63 -21.99 -14.75
C LEU A 183 -28.17 -21.84 -15.17
N LYS A 184 -27.74 -20.65 -15.59
CA LYS A 184 -26.33 -20.40 -15.99
C LYS A 184 -25.36 -20.41 -14.81
N PRO A 185 -25.59 -19.68 -13.73
CA PRO A 185 -24.71 -19.72 -12.57
C PRO A 185 -24.70 -21.05 -11.80
N LEU A 186 -25.76 -21.87 -11.90
CA LEU A 186 -25.83 -23.23 -11.37
C LEU A 186 -25.04 -24.25 -12.22
N GLY A 187 -24.73 -23.91 -13.48
CA GLY A 187 -24.08 -24.82 -14.42
C GLY A 187 -25.05 -25.74 -15.14
N ASP A 188 -26.35 -25.57 -14.94
CA ASP A 188 -27.39 -26.34 -15.64
C ASP A 188 -27.47 -26.01 -17.15
N LEU A 189 -26.97 -24.83 -17.51
CA LEU A 189 -26.71 -24.38 -18.87
C LEU A 189 -25.28 -23.88 -19.03
N ALA A 190 -24.70 -24.10 -20.21
CA ALA A 190 -23.36 -23.69 -20.54
C ALA A 190 -23.13 -22.19 -20.22
N HIS A 191 -22.12 -21.92 -19.37
CA HIS A 191 -21.75 -20.60 -18.89
C HIS A 191 -20.22 -20.47 -18.88
N GLU A 192 -19.70 -19.56 -19.69
CA GLU A 192 -18.25 -19.30 -19.76
C GLU A 192 -17.65 -18.94 -18.38
N GLY A 193 -18.44 -18.28 -17.53
CA GLY A 193 -18.07 -17.96 -16.16
C GLY A 193 -18.03 -19.16 -15.20
N GLY A 194 -18.43 -20.35 -15.62
CA GLY A 194 -18.54 -21.56 -14.78
C GLY A 194 -19.67 -21.49 -13.75
N VAL A 195 -19.65 -22.42 -12.80
CA VAL A 195 -20.57 -22.45 -11.65
C VAL A 195 -20.22 -21.31 -10.71
N ARG A 196 -21.24 -20.58 -10.22
CA ARG A 196 -21.09 -19.43 -9.35
C ARG A 196 -21.66 -19.62 -7.95
N PHE A 197 -22.63 -20.49 -7.83
CA PHE A 197 -23.24 -20.90 -6.56
C PHE A 197 -23.97 -22.23 -6.72
N ASP A 198 -24.15 -22.95 -5.62
CA ASP A 198 -24.82 -24.22 -5.56
C ASP A 198 -26.34 -24.06 -5.40
N SER A 199 -27.07 -25.09 -5.81
CA SER A 199 -28.52 -25.21 -5.56
C SER A 199 -28.76 -25.23 -4.05
N GLY A 200 -29.77 -24.49 -3.59
CA GLY A 200 -30.07 -24.34 -2.15
C GLY A 200 -29.22 -23.37 -1.38
N SER A 201 -28.14 -22.84 -1.99
CA SER A 201 -27.34 -21.77 -1.37
C SER A 201 -28.15 -20.50 -1.11
N LEU A 202 -27.65 -19.58 -0.31
CA LEU A 202 -28.28 -18.28 -0.07
C LEU A 202 -28.51 -17.54 -1.39
N SER A 203 -27.51 -17.48 -2.26
CA SER A 203 -27.58 -16.79 -3.56
C SER A 203 -28.69 -17.40 -4.43
N HIS A 204 -28.77 -18.74 -4.55
CA HIS A 204 -29.82 -19.41 -5.25
C HIS A 204 -31.22 -19.11 -4.65
N THR A 205 -31.34 -19.17 -3.31
CA THR A 205 -32.61 -18.96 -2.60
C THR A 205 -33.11 -17.51 -2.75
N VAL A 206 -32.23 -16.52 -2.60
CA VAL A 206 -32.57 -15.10 -2.77
C VAL A 206 -33.04 -14.82 -4.19
N LEU A 207 -32.27 -15.22 -5.19
CA LEU A 207 -32.64 -14.98 -6.61
C LEU A 207 -33.96 -15.66 -6.97
N ARG A 208 -34.13 -16.94 -6.62
CA ARG A 208 -35.34 -17.67 -6.88
C ARG A 208 -36.57 -17.06 -6.20
N THR A 209 -36.43 -16.66 -4.93
CA THR A 209 -37.53 -16.07 -4.16
C THR A 209 -37.88 -14.69 -4.71
N TRP A 210 -36.93 -13.84 -5.05
CA TRP A 210 -37.17 -12.54 -5.65
C TRP A 210 -37.90 -12.67 -7.01
N ILE A 211 -37.48 -13.63 -7.86
CA ILE A 211 -38.18 -13.90 -9.12
C ILE A 211 -39.63 -14.37 -8.85
N ALA A 212 -39.84 -15.27 -7.89
CA ALA A 212 -41.17 -15.75 -7.52
C ALA A 212 -42.07 -14.64 -6.93
N GLN A 213 -41.47 -13.62 -6.32
CA GLN A 213 -42.17 -12.41 -5.86
C GLN A 213 -42.47 -11.39 -6.98
N GLY A 214 -42.19 -11.79 -8.24
CA GLY A 214 -42.47 -11.01 -9.43
C GLY A 214 -41.30 -10.19 -9.96
N ALA A 215 -40.07 -10.36 -9.39
CA ALA A 215 -38.85 -9.64 -9.76
C ALA A 215 -39.07 -8.12 -9.83
N LYS A 216 -39.51 -7.53 -8.74
CA LYS A 216 -39.86 -6.12 -8.63
C LYS A 216 -38.64 -5.28 -8.27
N ASP A 217 -38.68 -4.04 -8.74
CA ASP A 217 -37.72 -3.01 -8.28
C ASP A 217 -38.08 -2.55 -6.84
N ASP A 218 -37.12 -1.86 -6.25
CA ASP A 218 -37.28 -1.30 -4.92
C ASP A 218 -38.22 -0.07 -4.92
N ALA A 219 -38.96 0.10 -3.84
CA ALA A 219 -39.74 1.30 -3.67
C ALA A 219 -38.86 2.56 -3.58
N PRO A 220 -39.28 3.73 -4.10
CA PRO A 220 -38.48 4.96 -4.01
C PRO A 220 -38.11 5.38 -2.59
N ALA A 221 -38.89 4.97 -1.59
CA ALA A 221 -38.66 5.27 -0.18
C ALA A 221 -37.82 4.19 0.54
N LEU A 222 -37.16 3.29 -0.22
CA LEU A 222 -36.28 2.29 0.41
C LEU A 222 -35.17 2.97 1.22
N ALA A 223 -34.97 2.52 2.46
CA ALA A 223 -33.89 2.99 3.30
C ALA A 223 -32.53 2.74 2.63
N THR A 224 -31.64 3.73 2.67
CA THR A 224 -30.32 3.63 2.03
C THR A 224 -29.28 3.12 3.01
N LEU A 225 -28.32 2.33 2.53
CA LEU A 225 -27.16 1.88 3.30
C LEU A 225 -26.31 3.09 3.74
N GLN A 226 -26.12 3.28 5.05
CA GLN A 226 -25.32 4.36 5.60
C GLN A 226 -23.92 3.92 6.03
N SER A 227 -23.82 2.76 6.67
CA SER A 227 -22.54 2.25 7.15
C SER A 227 -22.53 0.73 7.22
N VAL A 228 -21.32 0.18 7.20
CA VAL A 228 -21.03 -1.23 7.43
C VAL A 228 -20.01 -1.31 8.56
N ARG A 229 -20.21 -2.22 9.50
CA ARG A 229 -19.20 -2.53 10.52
C ARG A 229 -18.87 -4.01 10.51
N ILE A 230 -17.61 -4.32 10.78
CA ILE A 230 -17.12 -5.69 10.95
C ILE A 230 -16.87 -5.96 12.44
N HIS A 231 -17.26 -7.13 12.91
CA HIS A 231 -17.06 -7.52 14.29
C HIS A 231 -16.45 -8.93 14.39
N PRO A 232 -15.45 -9.14 15.27
CA PRO A 232 -14.75 -8.16 16.10
C PRO A 232 -13.93 -7.16 15.29
N ALA A 233 -13.78 -5.92 15.74
CA ALA A 233 -12.95 -4.94 15.05
C ALA A 233 -11.43 -5.22 15.16
N LYS A 234 -11.03 -5.97 16.20
CA LYS A 234 -9.66 -6.41 16.45
C LYS A 234 -9.66 -7.79 17.08
N VAL A 235 -8.77 -8.65 16.61
CA VAL A 235 -8.54 -10.00 17.15
C VAL A 235 -7.07 -10.20 17.41
N VAL A 236 -6.74 -10.75 18.55
CA VAL A 236 -5.38 -11.20 18.92
C VAL A 236 -5.41 -12.73 19.02
N ALA A 237 -5.10 -13.39 17.92
CA ALA A 237 -5.21 -14.82 17.76
C ALA A 237 -3.92 -15.56 18.13
N ALA A 238 -4.03 -16.82 18.54
CA ALA A 238 -2.91 -17.75 18.60
C ALA A 238 -2.60 -18.34 17.20
N PRO A 239 -1.42 -18.93 16.96
CA PRO A 239 -1.14 -19.66 15.72
C PRO A 239 -2.18 -20.75 15.47
N LYS A 240 -2.58 -20.92 14.20
CA LYS A 240 -3.61 -21.87 13.75
C LYS A 240 -5.04 -21.60 14.27
N ALA A 241 -5.28 -20.47 14.94
CA ALA A 241 -6.61 -20.09 15.37
C ALA A 241 -7.53 -19.83 14.17
N ARG A 242 -8.83 -19.96 14.42
CA ARG A 242 -9.89 -19.59 13.46
C ARG A 242 -10.79 -18.55 14.12
N GLN A 243 -11.28 -17.60 13.34
CA GLN A 243 -12.15 -16.53 13.82
C GLN A 243 -13.25 -16.27 12.82
N GLN A 244 -14.50 -16.39 13.24
CA GLN A 244 -15.63 -15.93 12.48
C GLN A 244 -15.79 -14.41 12.61
N PHE A 245 -15.83 -13.72 11.49
CA PHE A 245 -16.19 -12.31 11.45
C PHE A 245 -17.65 -12.14 11.07
N GLN A 246 -18.30 -11.14 11.65
CA GLN A 246 -19.66 -10.72 11.40
C GLN A 246 -19.67 -9.36 10.72
N VAL A 247 -20.57 -9.14 9.79
CA VAL A 247 -20.74 -7.87 9.07
C VAL A 247 -22.15 -7.36 9.27
N ILE A 248 -22.28 -6.18 9.87
CA ILE A 248 -23.56 -5.53 10.16
C ILE A 248 -23.70 -4.28 9.29
N ALA A 249 -24.75 -4.23 8.51
CA ALA A 249 -25.17 -3.08 7.72
C ALA A 249 -26.17 -2.23 8.51
N ARG A 250 -26.00 -0.90 8.50
CA ARG A 250 -26.93 0.07 9.09
C ARG A 250 -27.52 0.95 7.99
N TYR A 251 -28.84 1.12 8.05
CA TYR A 251 -29.61 1.85 7.06
C TYR A 251 -30.13 3.20 7.58
N SER A 252 -30.60 4.06 6.68
CA SER A 252 -31.05 5.42 6.97
C SER A 252 -32.29 5.50 7.88
N ASP A 253 -33.07 4.44 7.95
CA ASP A 253 -34.21 4.29 8.87
C ASP A 253 -33.80 3.81 10.29
N GLY A 254 -32.51 3.66 10.53
CA GLY A 254 -31.94 3.19 11.80
C GLY A 254 -31.91 1.67 11.96
N THR A 255 -32.45 0.91 10.99
CA THR A 255 -32.40 -0.55 11.04
C THR A 255 -31.00 -1.10 10.83
N GLU A 256 -30.70 -2.24 11.48
CA GLU A 256 -29.46 -3.00 11.28
C GLU A 256 -29.77 -4.40 10.77
N ARG A 257 -28.92 -4.91 9.85
CA ARG A 257 -29.01 -6.26 9.33
C ARG A 257 -27.67 -6.95 9.38
N ASP A 258 -27.68 -8.23 9.72
CA ASP A 258 -26.49 -9.09 9.54
C ASP A 258 -26.38 -9.48 8.05
N VAL A 259 -25.37 -8.97 7.38
CA VAL A 259 -25.10 -9.17 5.96
C VAL A 259 -23.86 -10.04 5.72
N THR A 260 -23.39 -10.73 6.76
CA THR A 260 -22.16 -11.55 6.73
C THR A 260 -22.16 -12.53 5.55
N ARG A 261 -23.29 -13.24 5.33
CA ARG A 261 -23.42 -14.20 4.23
C ARG A 261 -23.48 -13.57 2.84
N MET A 262 -23.73 -12.25 2.77
CA MET A 262 -23.77 -11.48 1.51
C MET A 262 -22.50 -10.66 1.30
N ALA A 263 -21.72 -10.42 2.34
CA ALA A 263 -20.48 -9.67 2.26
C ALA A 263 -19.38 -10.44 1.50
N ILE A 264 -18.49 -9.68 0.88
CA ILE A 264 -17.27 -10.20 0.24
C ILE A 264 -16.11 -9.89 1.17
N PHE A 265 -15.30 -10.91 1.48
CA PHE A 265 -14.18 -10.79 2.38
C PHE A 265 -12.85 -10.90 1.64
N GLU A 266 -11.86 -10.13 2.08
CA GLU A 266 -10.49 -10.14 1.59
C GLU A 266 -9.52 -9.95 2.77
N VAL A 267 -8.29 -10.43 2.63
CA VAL A 267 -7.19 -10.17 3.58
C VAL A 267 -6.02 -9.54 2.85
N ASN A 268 -5.33 -8.61 3.50
CA ASN A 268 -4.21 -7.91 2.85
C ASN A 268 -2.94 -8.76 2.80
N THR A 269 -2.77 -9.70 3.74
CA THR A 269 -1.54 -10.50 3.85
C THR A 269 -1.87 -11.97 4.10
N GLU A 270 -1.94 -12.77 3.02
CA GLU A 270 -2.27 -14.21 3.10
C GLU A 270 -1.25 -15.04 3.88
N ARG A 271 -0.01 -14.55 4.00
CA ARG A 271 1.01 -15.18 4.84
C ARG A 271 0.59 -15.21 6.31
N VAL A 272 -0.19 -14.24 6.77
CA VAL A 272 -0.65 -14.13 8.17
C VAL A 272 -2.00 -14.80 8.38
N ALA A 273 -2.94 -14.62 7.45
CA ALA A 273 -4.25 -15.25 7.54
C ALA A 273 -4.90 -15.42 6.16
N ARG A 274 -5.85 -16.33 6.07
CA ARG A 274 -6.76 -16.50 4.92
C ARG A 274 -8.20 -16.41 5.38
N VAL A 275 -9.07 -15.92 4.51
CA VAL A 275 -10.51 -15.79 4.79
C VAL A 275 -11.29 -16.60 3.74
N ASP A 276 -12.34 -17.26 4.18
CA ASP A 276 -13.28 -17.92 3.28
C ASP A 276 -14.46 -17.00 2.91
N GLU A 277 -15.32 -17.48 2.05
CA GLU A 277 -16.51 -16.74 1.59
C GLU A 277 -17.53 -16.47 2.71
N ALA A 278 -17.51 -17.24 3.79
CA ALA A 278 -18.38 -17.06 4.95
C ALA A 278 -17.83 -16.08 5.97
N GLY A 279 -16.60 -15.56 5.76
CA GLY A 279 -15.93 -14.65 6.69
C GLY A 279 -15.21 -15.35 7.85
N LEU A 280 -14.93 -16.66 7.70
CA LEU A 280 -14.12 -17.40 8.65
C LEU A 280 -12.65 -17.22 8.29
N VAL A 281 -11.91 -16.54 9.16
CA VAL A 281 -10.48 -16.29 9.03
C VAL A 281 -9.69 -17.37 9.72
N ALA A 282 -8.69 -17.92 9.05
CA ALA A 282 -7.75 -18.90 9.57
C ALA A 282 -6.32 -18.32 9.63
N ALA A 283 -5.69 -18.36 10.79
CA ALA A 283 -4.31 -17.93 10.99
C ALA A 283 -3.34 -18.89 10.25
N THR A 284 -2.48 -18.35 9.39
CA THR A 284 -1.48 -19.09 8.59
C THR A 284 -0.05 -18.84 9.06
N GLY A 285 0.23 -17.68 9.68
CA GLY A 285 1.55 -17.30 10.19
C GLY A 285 1.49 -16.20 11.21
N LEU A 286 2.62 -15.91 11.86
CA LEU A 286 2.75 -14.80 12.82
C LEU A 286 2.71 -13.45 12.12
N GLY A 287 2.24 -12.41 12.84
CA GLY A 287 2.18 -11.04 12.36
C GLY A 287 0.76 -10.47 12.39
N GLU A 288 0.50 -9.49 11.54
CA GLU A 288 -0.81 -8.85 11.46
C GLU A 288 -1.28 -8.67 10.01
N THR A 289 -2.59 -8.64 9.84
CA THR A 289 -3.24 -8.36 8.57
C THR A 289 -4.57 -7.65 8.79
N ALA A 290 -4.98 -6.85 7.81
CA ALA A 290 -6.32 -6.32 7.74
C ALA A 290 -7.26 -7.35 7.09
N VAL A 291 -8.44 -7.53 7.70
CA VAL A 291 -9.57 -8.27 7.13
C VAL A 291 -10.58 -7.25 6.66
N ALA A 292 -10.75 -7.11 5.37
CA ALA A 292 -11.71 -6.21 4.76
C ALA A 292 -13.00 -6.97 4.42
N ALA A 293 -14.14 -6.35 4.69
CA ALA A 293 -15.45 -6.84 4.28
C ALA A 293 -16.13 -5.75 3.44
N ARG A 294 -16.72 -6.14 2.30
CA ARG A 294 -17.50 -5.25 1.44
C ARG A 294 -18.94 -5.74 1.34
N TYR A 295 -19.87 -4.84 1.60
CA TYR A 295 -21.28 -5.04 1.33
C TYR A 295 -21.81 -3.86 0.53
N GLU A 296 -22.49 -4.15 -0.58
CA GLU A 296 -22.78 -3.16 -1.63
C GLU A 296 -21.50 -2.40 -2.03
N ARG A 297 -21.43 -1.10 -1.74
CA ARG A 297 -20.27 -0.24 -2.05
C ARG A 297 -19.47 0.19 -0.83
N ILE A 298 -19.89 -0.19 0.39
CA ILE A 298 -19.25 0.24 1.63
C ILE A 298 -18.30 -0.84 2.15
N PHE A 299 -17.13 -0.41 2.59
CA PHE A 299 -16.10 -1.26 3.18
C PHE A 299 -16.04 -1.08 4.70
N ALA A 300 -15.76 -2.18 5.37
CA ALA A 300 -15.36 -2.19 6.78
C ALA A 300 -14.08 -3.02 6.94
N VAL A 301 -13.23 -2.66 7.89
CA VAL A 301 -11.93 -3.32 8.11
C VAL A 301 -11.78 -3.68 9.58
N ALA A 302 -11.29 -4.90 9.82
CA ALA A 302 -10.88 -5.38 11.14
C ALA A 302 -9.39 -5.70 11.14
N ASN A 303 -8.76 -5.60 12.30
CA ASN A 303 -7.36 -5.96 12.48
C ASN A 303 -7.24 -7.38 13.05
N PHE A 304 -6.53 -8.26 12.35
CA PHE A 304 -6.28 -9.64 12.75
C PHE A 304 -4.79 -9.83 13.04
N ILE A 305 -4.46 -10.10 14.29
CA ILE A 305 -3.10 -10.22 14.79
C ILE A 305 -2.88 -11.66 15.23
N VAL A 306 -1.82 -12.30 14.78
CA VAL A 306 -1.40 -13.64 15.22
C VAL A 306 -0.13 -13.51 16.02
N LEU A 307 -0.24 -13.72 17.34
CA LEU A 307 0.89 -13.67 18.27
C LEU A 307 1.45 -15.05 18.59
N SER A 308 2.75 -15.09 18.82
CA SER A 308 3.40 -16.28 19.42
C SER A 308 2.78 -16.62 20.77
N THR A 309 2.66 -17.90 21.05
CA THR A 309 2.29 -18.42 22.38
C THR A 309 3.47 -18.50 23.32
N ASP A 310 4.67 -18.10 22.88
CA ASP A 310 5.86 -18.05 23.71
C ASP A 310 5.67 -17.07 24.87
N THR A 311 5.76 -17.57 26.08
CA THR A 311 5.64 -16.79 27.33
C THR A 311 6.98 -16.22 27.80
N ALA A 312 8.10 -16.57 27.15
CA ALA A 312 9.43 -16.07 27.49
C ALA A 312 9.70 -14.65 26.96
N PHE A 313 8.86 -14.13 26.05
CA PHE A 313 9.02 -12.77 25.52
C PHE A 313 8.98 -11.72 26.66
N LYS A 314 9.99 -10.86 26.67
CA LYS A 314 10.08 -9.73 27.59
C LYS A 314 9.96 -8.42 26.80
N PRO A 315 8.97 -7.57 27.11
CA PRO A 315 8.83 -6.27 26.46
C PRO A 315 10.09 -5.43 26.64
N ALA A 316 10.58 -4.82 25.57
CA ALA A 316 11.69 -3.89 25.63
C ALA A 316 11.24 -2.56 26.27
N PRO A 317 12.13 -1.85 27.02
CA PRO A 317 11.85 -0.51 27.48
C PRO A 317 11.53 0.41 26.28
N VAL A 318 10.44 1.18 26.41
CA VAL A 318 10.04 2.12 25.35
C VAL A 318 10.89 3.39 25.44
N PRO A 319 11.70 3.72 24.43
CA PRO A 319 12.47 4.96 24.40
C PRO A 319 11.55 6.17 24.34
N MET A 320 11.89 7.24 25.08
CA MET A 320 11.10 8.46 25.12
C MET A 320 11.76 9.64 24.39
N ASP A 321 13.02 9.50 24.04
CA ASP A 321 13.88 10.51 23.42
C ASP A 321 13.68 10.67 21.91
N ASN A 322 13.16 9.63 21.23
CA ASN A 322 12.85 9.67 19.81
C ASN A 322 11.40 9.22 19.54
N LEU A 323 10.67 10.04 18.80
CA LEU A 323 9.28 9.79 18.41
C LEU A 323 9.08 8.47 17.66
N VAL A 324 9.97 8.16 16.72
CA VAL A 324 9.92 6.93 15.93
C VAL A 324 10.09 5.70 16.83
N ASP A 325 11.14 5.70 17.65
CA ASP A 325 11.48 4.57 18.51
C ASP A 325 10.39 4.29 19.55
N ARG A 326 9.73 5.34 20.05
CA ARG A 326 8.61 5.20 20.97
C ARG A 326 7.50 4.37 20.36
N HIS A 327 7.02 4.78 19.18
CA HIS A 327 5.87 4.13 18.53
C HIS A 327 6.22 2.77 17.95
N VAL A 328 7.42 2.61 17.39
CA VAL A 328 7.86 1.31 16.86
C VAL A 328 8.08 0.31 17.98
N THR A 329 8.75 0.70 19.08
CA THR A 329 8.98 -0.23 20.21
C THR A 329 7.66 -0.62 20.89
N THR A 330 6.72 0.31 21.06
CA THR A 330 5.38 0.00 21.57
C THR A 330 4.71 -1.06 20.69
N LYS A 331 4.71 -0.86 19.37
CA LYS A 331 4.12 -1.81 18.41
C LYS A 331 4.79 -3.18 18.45
N LEU A 332 6.13 -3.22 18.50
CA LEU A 332 6.88 -4.48 18.58
C LEU A 332 6.58 -5.23 19.88
N ASN A 333 6.47 -4.52 21.01
CA ASN A 333 6.08 -5.10 22.28
C ASN A 333 4.66 -5.71 22.20
N ASP A 334 3.71 -4.99 21.59
CA ASP A 334 2.34 -5.49 21.39
C ASP A 334 2.29 -6.75 20.52
N LEU A 335 3.21 -6.86 19.56
CA LEU A 335 3.34 -8.00 18.64
C LEU A 335 4.28 -9.10 19.16
N ARG A 336 4.91 -8.92 20.32
CA ARG A 336 5.92 -9.83 20.90
C ARG A 336 7.08 -10.09 19.96
N ILE A 337 7.57 -9.04 19.31
CA ILE A 337 8.68 -9.09 18.37
C ILE A 337 9.91 -8.42 19.02
N GLU A 338 11.04 -9.11 19.09
CA GLU A 338 12.31 -8.52 19.50
C GLU A 338 12.90 -7.70 18.35
N ALA A 339 13.36 -6.50 18.66
CA ALA A 339 14.08 -5.69 17.70
C ALA A 339 15.51 -6.18 17.53
N SER A 340 16.02 -6.19 16.31
CA SER A 340 17.45 -6.41 16.06
C SER A 340 18.31 -5.32 16.69
N PRO A 341 19.56 -5.61 17.07
CA PRO A 341 20.49 -4.61 17.63
C PRO A 341 20.80 -3.51 16.61
N VAL A 342 21.33 -2.42 17.10
CA VAL A 342 21.84 -1.34 16.26
C VAL A 342 23.07 -1.85 15.49
N VAL A 343 23.19 -1.50 14.22
CA VAL A 343 24.31 -1.86 13.35
C VAL A 343 25.61 -1.16 13.79
N ASP A 344 26.76 -1.73 13.41
CA ASP A 344 28.06 -1.10 13.63
C ASP A 344 28.20 0.27 12.93
N ASP A 345 29.22 1.00 13.29
CA ASP A 345 29.43 2.38 12.84
C ASP A 345 29.77 2.49 11.35
N GLU A 346 30.51 1.54 10.79
CA GLU A 346 30.88 1.52 9.37
C GLU A 346 29.65 1.33 8.50
N ARG A 347 28.82 0.32 8.81
CA ARG A 347 27.57 0.07 8.08
C ARG A 347 26.55 1.19 8.28
N PHE A 348 26.47 1.76 9.50
CA PHE A 348 25.63 2.93 9.73
C PHE A 348 26.06 4.10 8.84
N LEU A 349 27.36 4.42 8.80
CA LEU A 349 27.85 5.55 8.02
C LEU A 349 27.55 5.37 6.52
N ARG A 350 27.83 4.16 5.98
CA ARG A 350 27.54 3.86 4.58
C ARG A 350 26.06 3.99 4.26
N ARG A 351 25.17 3.46 5.14
CA ARG A 351 23.71 3.61 4.98
C ARG A 351 23.30 5.06 4.99
N ALA A 352 23.76 5.86 5.94
CA ALA A 352 23.41 7.27 6.05
C ALA A 352 23.89 8.08 4.82
N TYR A 353 25.08 7.82 4.31
CA TYR A 353 25.58 8.47 3.10
C TYR A 353 24.73 8.14 1.88
N VAL A 354 24.49 6.88 1.61
CA VAL A 354 23.68 6.45 0.44
C VAL A 354 22.25 6.98 0.51
N ASP A 355 21.63 6.94 1.69
CA ASP A 355 20.25 7.39 1.84
C ASP A 355 20.09 8.91 1.77
N LEU A 356 21.02 9.65 2.37
CA LEU A 356 20.91 11.10 2.46
C LEU A 356 21.51 11.83 1.26
N ILE A 357 22.61 11.30 0.68
CA ILE A 357 23.33 12.00 -0.37
C ILE A 357 23.60 11.17 -1.64
N GLY A 358 23.08 9.94 -1.71
CA GLY A 358 23.11 9.11 -2.92
C GLY A 358 24.47 8.53 -3.30
N VAL A 359 25.48 8.59 -2.43
CA VAL A 359 26.82 8.05 -2.69
C VAL A 359 27.42 7.52 -1.38
N GLN A 360 28.30 6.54 -1.45
CA GLN A 360 28.98 6.01 -0.26
C GLN A 360 30.06 6.98 0.28
N PRO A 361 30.48 6.87 1.56
CA PRO A 361 31.56 7.70 2.12
C PRO A 361 32.91 7.34 1.51
N LYS A 362 33.83 8.31 1.47
CA LYS A 362 35.24 8.09 1.09
C LYS A 362 36.03 7.47 2.26
N PRO A 363 37.17 6.81 1.97
CA PRO A 363 37.99 6.18 3.01
C PRO A 363 38.39 7.09 4.18
N ASP A 364 38.77 8.34 3.91
CA ASP A 364 39.12 9.34 4.93
C ASP A 364 37.92 9.70 5.82
N GLU A 365 36.70 9.81 5.23
CA GLU A 365 35.48 10.06 5.97
C GLU A 365 35.12 8.88 6.89
N VAL A 366 35.31 7.64 6.39
CA VAL A 366 35.09 6.40 7.17
C VAL A 366 36.07 6.34 8.34
N LEU A 367 37.36 6.51 8.06
CA LEU A 367 38.41 6.42 9.08
C LEU A 367 38.26 7.52 10.16
N ALA A 368 37.95 8.75 9.76
CA ALA A 368 37.67 9.84 10.68
C ALA A 368 36.45 9.56 11.57
N PHE A 369 35.40 9.00 11.02
CA PHE A 369 34.19 8.66 11.77
C PHE A 369 34.43 7.54 12.78
N ILE A 370 35.20 6.51 12.41
CA ILE A 370 35.51 5.39 13.31
C ILE A 370 36.42 5.90 14.47
N ALA A 371 37.36 6.78 14.17
CA ALA A 371 38.25 7.35 15.16
C ALA A 371 37.57 8.32 16.15
N ASP A 372 36.41 8.87 15.77
CA ASP A 372 35.59 9.72 16.64
C ASP A 372 34.96 8.91 17.77
N VAL A 373 35.27 9.19 19.00
CA VAL A 373 34.75 8.52 20.21
C VAL A 373 33.54 9.25 20.82
N ALA A 374 33.09 10.36 20.22
CA ALA A 374 31.99 11.14 20.75
C ALA A 374 30.67 10.33 20.71
N PRO A 375 29.88 10.32 21.79
CA PRO A 375 28.63 9.54 21.83
C PRO A 375 27.59 10.03 20.85
N ASP A 376 27.67 11.28 20.41
CA ASP A 376 26.78 11.93 19.45
C ASP A 376 27.31 11.95 18.01
N LYS A 377 28.39 11.20 17.70
CA LYS A 377 29.04 11.20 16.39
C LYS A 377 28.07 10.84 15.22
N ARG A 378 27.14 9.93 15.45
CA ARG A 378 26.12 9.56 14.44
C ARG A 378 25.20 10.73 14.12
N ALA A 379 24.69 11.42 15.14
CA ALA A 379 23.86 12.62 14.96
C ALA A 379 24.64 13.74 14.25
N LYS A 380 25.89 13.97 14.64
CA LYS A 380 26.77 14.94 13.96
C LYS A 380 27.06 14.58 12.51
N ALA A 381 27.21 13.28 12.19
CA ALA A 381 27.37 12.83 10.81
C ALA A 381 26.11 13.11 9.99
N ILE A 382 24.91 12.84 10.53
CA ILE A 382 23.64 13.16 9.90
C ILE A 382 23.53 14.65 9.59
N GLU A 383 23.84 15.53 10.56
CA GLU A 383 23.78 16.99 10.35
C GLU A 383 24.73 17.46 9.24
N ARG A 384 25.96 16.91 9.20
CA ARG A 384 26.90 17.19 8.10
C ARG A 384 26.33 16.78 6.75
N LEU A 385 25.72 15.59 6.65
CA LEU A 385 25.14 15.11 5.41
C LEU A 385 23.95 15.95 4.96
N LEU A 386 23.08 16.36 5.88
CA LEU A 386 21.95 17.25 5.58
C LEU A 386 22.39 18.62 5.04
N SER A 387 23.61 19.07 5.34
CA SER A 387 24.14 20.35 4.89
C SER A 387 24.94 20.28 3.57
N ARG A 388 25.23 19.08 3.04
CA ARG A 388 26.06 18.90 1.83
C ARG A 388 25.31 19.25 0.55
N THR A 389 26.04 19.65 -0.47
CA THR A 389 25.48 19.92 -1.81
C THR A 389 24.89 18.67 -2.45
N GLU A 390 25.51 17.51 -2.22
CA GLU A 390 25.03 16.22 -2.72
C GLU A 390 23.64 15.86 -2.15
N PHE A 391 23.30 16.32 -0.94
CA PHE A 391 21.94 16.20 -0.40
C PHE A 391 20.94 16.94 -1.29
N VAL A 392 21.29 18.15 -1.72
CA VAL A 392 20.43 18.92 -2.63
C VAL A 392 20.26 18.21 -3.97
N ASP A 393 21.34 17.70 -4.55
CA ASP A 393 21.29 17.00 -5.84
C ASP A 393 20.44 15.73 -5.75
N TRP A 394 20.66 14.91 -4.70
CA TRP A 394 19.95 13.65 -4.48
C TRP A 394 18.44 13.82 -4.26
N TRP A 395 18.05 14.75 -3.41
CA TRP A 395 16.63 15.00 -3.15
C TRP A 395 15.96 15.74 -4.30
N SER A 396 16.69 16.56 -5.05
CA SER A 396 16.18 17.18 -6.28
C SER A 396 15.95 16.15 -7.40
N LEU A 397 16.78 15.11 -7.49
CA LEU A 397 16.55 14.00 -8.40
C LEU A 397 15.24 13.30 -8.07
N ARG A 398 15.01 12.92 -6.80
CA ARG A 398 13.79 12.26 -6.33
C ARG A 398 12.52 13.08 -6.58
N TRP A 399 12.57 14.38 -6.27
CA TRP A 399 11.46 15.29 -6.59
C TRP A 399 11.27 15.46 -8.09
N GLY A 400 12.33 15.51 -8.87
CA GLY A 400 12.29 15.56 -10.32
C GLY A 400 11.60 14.34 -10.95
N ASP A 401 11.82 13.15 -10.36
CA ASP A 401 11.12 11.91 -10.78
C ASP A 401 9.63 12.00 -10.47
N LEU A 402 9.30 12.30 -9.22
CA LEU A 402 7.92 12.35 -8.75
C LEU A 402 7.07 13.44 -9.45
N LEU A 403 7.69 14.58 -9.75
CA LEU A 403 7.07 15.68 -10.47
C LEU A 403 7.14 15.53 -11.99
N GLN A 404 7.71 14.44 -12.49
CA GLN A 404 7.83 14.11 -13.91
C GLN A 404 8.57 15.19 -14.73
N ASN A 405 9.65 15.75 -14.16
CA ASN A 405 10.45 16.74 -14.85
C ASN A 405 11.23 16.11 -16.01
N SER A 406 10.73 16.29 -17.23
CA SER A 406 11.31 15.66 -18.44
C SER A 406 11.15 16.55 -19.66
N ARG A 407 12.16 16.57 -20.54
CA ARG A 407 12.07 17.24 -21.86
C ARG A 407 11.00 16.63 -22.76
N ASN A 408 10.57 15.40 -22.51
CA ASN A 408 9.48 14.78 -23.26
C ASN A 408 8.12 15.42 -22.99
N THR A 409 7.95 16.07 -21.86
CA THR A 409 6.69 16.66 -21.41
C THR A 409 6.75 18.18 -21.35
N THR A 410 7.94 18.75 -21.15
CA THR A 410 8.21 20.18 -21.18
C THR A 410 9.31 20.49 -22.22
N SER A 411 9.55 21.74 -22.55
CA SER A 411 10.71 22.12 -23.38
C SER A 411 12.03 21.93 -22.63
N ASP A 412 13.16 21.84 -23.34
CA ASP A 412 14.47 21.82 -22.72
C ASP A 412 14.67 23.01 -21.75
N PRO A 413 14.42 24.27 -22.15
CA PRO A 413 14.52 25.40 -21.21
C PRO A 413 13.59 25.24 -19.99
N GLY A 414 12.35 24.77 -20.22
CA GLY A 414 11.38 24.54 -19.15
C GLY A 414 11.81 23.45 -18.17
N MET A 415 12.37 22.35 -18.69
CA MET A 415 12.90 21.25 -17.90
C MET A 415 14.08 21.71 -17.02
N TYR A 416 15.06 22.47 -17.59
CA TYR A 416 16.16 23.01 -16.82
C TYR A 416 15.71 24.05 -15.78
N ALA A 417 14.79 24.93 -16.14
CA ALA A 417 14.24 25.93 -15.22
C ALA A 417 13.51 25.27 -14.05
N PHE A 418 12.71 24.23 -14.31
CA PHE A 418 11.99 23.49 -13.26
C PHE A 418 12.94 22.71 -12.37
N ARG A 419 13.96 22.09 -12.94
CA ARG A 419 15.02 21.43 -12.13
C ARG A 419 15.70 22.42 -11.19
N GLU A 420 16.07 23.60 -11.69
CA GLU A 420 16.75 24.60 -10.86
C GLU A 420 15.83 25.15 -9.76
N TRP A 421 14.55 25.33 -10.05
CA TRP A 421 13.56 25.70 -9.04
C TRP A 421 13.44 24.63 -7.95
N ILE A 422 13.41 23.31 -8.32
CA ILE A 422 13.42 22.20 -7.37
C ILE A 422 14.71 22.27 -6.51
N ARG A 423 15.89 22.40 -7.14
CA ARG A 423 17.17 22.47 -6.44
C ARG A 423 17.23 23.64 -5.45
N THR A 424 16.83 24.82 -5.88
CA THR A 424 16.78 26.01 -5.03
C THR A 424 15.81 25.82 -3.86
N SER A 425 14.67 25.21 -4.10
CA SER A 425 13.68 24.92 -3.05
C SER A 425 14.22 23.92 -2.01
N VAL A 426 14.88 22.85 -2.45
CA VAL A 426 15.51 21.86 -1.57
C VAL A 426 16.70 22.47 -0.82
N ALA A 427 17.55 23.26 -1.49
CA ALA A 427 18.69 23.94 -0.87
C ALA A 427 18.25 24.89 0.25
N ALA A 428 17.21 25.68 -0.03
CA ALA A 428 16.63 26.61 0.94
C ALA A 428 15.79 25.91 2.03
N ASN A 429 15.64 24.59 1.98
CA ASN A 429 14.73 23.84 2.85
C ASN A 429 13.31 24.46 2.87
N LYS A 430 12.80 24.84 1.67
CA LYS A 430 11.47 25.45 1.54
C LYS A 430 10.42 24.59 2.21
N PRO A 431 9.55 25.16 3.07
CA PRO A 431 8.44 24.41 3.66
C PRO A 431 7.63 23.66 2.60
N MET A 432 7.35 22.38 2.85
CA MET A 432 6.73 21.53 1.83
C MET A 432 5.30 21.94 1.48
N ASP A 433 4.58 22.59 2.37
CA ASP A 433 3.28 23.22 2.10
C ASP A 433 3.41 24.38 1.11
N GLN A 434 4.43 25.23 1.27
CA GLN A 434 4.73 26.29 0.30
C GLN A 434 5.18 25.72 -1.03
N PHE A 435 6.06 24.69 -1.02
CA PHE A 435 6.50 24.00 -2.22
C PHE A 435 5.31 23.45 -3.03
N ALA A 436 4.38 22.77 -2.36
CA ALA A 436 3.17 22.24 -3.00
C ALA A 436 2.25 23.35 -3.51
N ARG A 437 2.02 24.43 -2.73
CA ARG A 437 1.19 25.57 -3.14
C ARG A 437 1.74 26.27 -4.37
N GLU A 438 3.03 26.53 -4.45
CA GLU A 438 3.67 27.16 -5.61
C GLU A 438 3.47 26.31 -6.88
N ILE A 439 3.56 24.98 -6.79
CA ILE A 439 3.29 24.06 -7.90
C ILE A 439 1.82 24.11 -8.29
N LEU A 440 0.91 23.88 -7.34
CA LEU A 440 -0.51 23.70 -7.59
C LEU A 440 -1.21 24.96 -8.10
N THR A 441 -0.64 26.14 -7.83
CA THR A 441 -1.20 27.42 -8.26
C THR A 441 -0.41 28.09 -9.39
N ALA A 442 0.63 27.42 -9.90
CA ALA A 442 1.49 27.98 -10.94
C ALA A 442 0.74 28.31 -12.23
N ARG A 443 1.15 29.40 -12.90
CA ARG A 443 0.61 29.88 -14.16
C ARG A 443 1.67 30.64 -14.95
N GLY A 444 1.45 30.81 -16.23
CA GLY A 444 2.40 31.47 -17.13
C GLY A 444 3.37 30.48 -17.76
N ALA A 445 4.43 30.98 -18.35
CA ALA A 445 5.45 30.17 -18.97
C ALA A 445 6.46 29.66 -17.93
N ALA A 446 7.02 28.47 -18.16
CA ALA A 446 8.05 27.89 -17.29
C ALA A 446 9.33 28.74 -17.23
N SER A 447 9.60 29.60 -18.21
CA SER A 447 10.70 30.57 -18.18
C SER A 447 10.54 31.67 -17.13
N ASP A 448 9.31 32.07 -16.78
CA ASP A 448 9.01 33.12 -15.80
C ASP A 448 8.61 32.54 -14.44
N ASN A 449 7.89 31.44 -14.48
CA ASN A 449 7.45 30.66 -13.35
C ASN A 449 7.78 29.18 -13.56
N PRO A 450 8.96 28.73 -13.15
CA PRO A 450 9.42 27.37 -13.41
C PRO A 450 8.46 26.28 -12.89
N ALA A 451 7.74 26.52 -11.80
CA ALA A 451 6.77 25.60 -11.25
C ALA A 451 5.58 25.33 -12.20
N ALA A 452 5.32 26.24 -13.17
CA ALA A 452 4.30 26.05 -14.21
C ALA A 452 4.63 24.87 -15.14
N ALA A 453 5.87 24.43 -15.22
CA ALA A 453 6.28 23.25 -15.98
C ALA A 453 5.50 22.00 -15.56
N TRP A 454 5.12 21.88 -14.29
CA TRP A 454 4.31 20.77 -13.80
C TRP A 454 2.94 20.67 -14.48
N PHE A 455 2.24 21.81 -14.66
CA PHE A 455 0.99 21.83 -15.43
C PHE A 455 1.24 21.72 -16.93
N ALA A 456 2.34 22.27 -17.45
CA ALA A 456 2.70 22.15 -18.85
C ALA A 456 2.95 20.67 -19.24
N ALA A 457 3.40 19.86 -18.28
CA ALA A 457 3.57 18.41 -18.45
C ALA A 457 2.25 17.64 -18.36
N SER A 458 1.21 18.19 -17.75
CA SER A 458 -0.09 17.55 -17.63
C SER A 458 -0.82 17.55 -18.97
N LYS A 459 -1.50 16.45 -19.30
CA LYS A 459 -2.25 16.28 -20.54
C LYS A 459 -3.54 17.11 -20.52
N ASP A 460 -4.23 17.07 -19.38
CA ASP A 460 -5.55 17.67 -19.15
C ASP A 460 -5.80 17.87 -17.65
N ALA A 461 -7.03 18.27 -17.30
CA ALA A 461 -7.45 18.43 -15.92
C ALA A 461 -7.54 17.11 -15.14
N ASP A 462 -7.86 16.00 -15.81
CA ASP A 462 -7.87 14.66 -15.21
C ASP A 462 -6.45 14.28 -14.76
N ASP A 463 -5.46 14.48 -15.62
CA ASP A 463 -4.06 14.21 -15.31
C ASP A 463 -3.53 15.11 -14.19
N SER A 464 -3.89 16.41 -14.22
CA SER A 464 -3.54 17.35 -13.13
C SER A 464 -4.13 16.95 -11.80
N LEU A 465 -5.40 16.52 -11.78
CA LEU A 465 -6.05 15.98 -10.58
C LEU A 465 -5.34 14.73 -10.07
N GLN A 466 -5.14 13.73 -10.94
CA GLN A 466 -4.53 12.47 -10.57
C GLN A 466 -3.13 12.67 -9.97
N ARG A 467 -2.29 13.45 -10.64
CA ARG A 467 -0.94 13.78 -10.17
C ARG A 467 -0.97 14.52 -8.83
N SER A 468 -1.87 15.49 -8.67
CA SER A 468 -2.01 16.24 -7.42
C SER A 468 -2.40 15.35 -6.25
N THR A 469 -3.43 14.51 -6.41
CA THR A 469 -3.90 13.62 -5.33
C THR A 469 -2.88 12.52 -5.01
N GLN A 470 -2.23 11.97 -6.02
CA GLN A 470 -1.24 10.89 -5.85
C GLN A 470 0.06 11.39 -5.19
N VAL A 471 0.58 12.54 -5.63
CA VAL A 471 1.84 13.09 -5.11
C VAL A 471 1.66 13.67 -3.70
N PHE A 472 0.62 14.48 -3.49
CA PHE A 472 0.50 15.28 -2.28
C PHE A 472 -0.53 14.74 -1.27
N ALA A 473 -1.56 14.02 -1.72
CA ALA A 473 -2.54 13.42 -0.81
C ALA A 473 -2.35 11.90 -0.60
N GLY A 474 -1.52 11.24 -1.43
CA GLY A 474 -1.28 9.80 -1.37
C GLY A 474 -2.49 8.96 -1.83
N VAL A 475 -3.39 9.53 -2.62
CA VAL A 475 -4.66 8.91 -3.02
C VAL A 475 -4.75 8.77 -4.54
N ARG A 476 -5.12 7.57 -4.99
CA ARG A 476 -5.35 7.28 -6.42
C ARG A 476 -6.82 7.46 -6.76
N MET A 477 -7.17 8.57 -7.44
CA MET A 477 -8.56 8.91 -7.73
C MET A 477 -9.09 8.40 -9.08
N LEU A 478 -8.21 7.98 -9.99
CA LEU A 478 -8.57 7.71 -11.40
C LEU A 478 -9.68 6.67 -11.56
N CYS A 479 -9.73 5.66 -10.70
CA CYS A 479 -10.81 4.67 -10.74
C CYS A 479 -12.20 5.28 -10.53
N ALA A 480 -12.29 6.36 -9.72
CA ALA A 480 -13.55 7.03 -9.45
C ALA A 480 -14.09 7.87 -10.63
N LYS A 481 -13.32 8.05 -11.70
CA LYS A 481 -13.74 8.75 -12.92
C LYS A 481 -14.91 8.05 -13.62
N CYS A 482 -14.88 6.73 -13.75
CA CYS A 482 -15.84 5.97 -14.54
C CYS A 482 -16.91 5.26 -13.71
N HIS A 483 -16.61 4.90 -12.48
CA HIS A 483 -17.49 4.19 -11.54
C HIS A 483 -17.04 4.51 -10.10
N PRO A 484 -17.86 4.27 -9.07
CA PRO A 484 -17.38 4.35 -7.68
C PRO A 484 -16.09 3.56 -7.47
N HIS A 485 -15.18 4.10 -6.67
CA HIS A 485 -13.85 3.51 -6.49
C HIS A 485 -13.97 2.07 -5.96
N PRO A 486 -13.26 1.08 -6.55
CA PRO A 486 -13.49 -0.33 -6.26
C PRO A 486 -13.02 -0.79 -4.87
N PHE A 487 -12.19 -0.01 -4.18
CA PHE A 487 -11.57 -0.34 -2.89
C PHE A 487 -11.70 0.79 -1.86
N GLU A 488 -12.45 1.84 -2.19
CA GLU A 488 -12.62 3.03 -1.35
C GLU A 488 -14.02 3.60 -1.53
N ASN A 489 -14.45 4.45 -0.63
CA ASN A 489 -15.80 5.02 -0.65
C ASN A 489 -15.95 6.24 -1.59
N TRP A 490 -14.97 6.51 -2.47
CA TRP A 490 -15.01 7.62 -3.42
C TRP A 490 -16.02 7.36 -4.55
N THR A 491 -16.87 8.33 -4.79
CA THR A 491 -17.88 8.31 -5.86
C THR A 491 -17.40 9.09 -7.09
N GLN A 492 -18.14 8.95 -8.21
CA GLN A 492 -17.92 9.82 -9.36
C GLN A 492 -18.17 11.30 -9.03
N ALA A 493 -19.12 11.62 -8.15
CA ALA A 493 -19.37 12.99 -7.71
C ALA A 493 -18.15 13.57 -6.96
N ASP A 494 -17.48 12.76 -6.15
CA ASP A 494 -16.23 13.17 -5.47
C ASP A 494 -15.11 13.42 -6.50
N TYR A 495 -14.99 12.54 -7.52
CA TYR A 495 -14.01 12.72 -8.59
C TYR A 495 -14.25 14.01 -9.37
N TYR A 496 -15.49 14.23 -9.89
CA TYR A 496 -15.80 15.42 -10.69
C TYR A 496 -15.88 16.70 -9.86
N GLY A 497 -16.17 16.59 -8.56
CA GLY A 497 -16.02 17.69 -7.60
C GLY A 497 -14.56 18.14 -7.45
N LEU A 498 -13.63 17.19 -7.29
CA LEU A 498 -12.19 17.49 -7.29
C LEU A 498 -11.70 18.00 -8.65
N HIS A 499 -12.16 17.40 -9.75
CA HIS A 499 -11.82 17.81 -11.10
C HIS A 499 -12.22 19.27 -11.38
N SER A 500 -13.30 19.74 -10.77
CA SER A 500 -13.75 21.14 -10.90
C SER A 500 -12.77 22.18 -10.35
N PHE A 501 -11.77 21.81 -9.56
CA PHE A 501 -10.67 22.69 -9.19
C PHE A 501 -9.66 22.89 -10.32
N PHE A 502 -9.53 21.93 -11.25
CA PHE A 502 -8.51 21.93 -12.30
C PHE A 502 -9.02 22.22 -13.70
N ASN A 503 -10.32 22.13 -13.95
CA ASN A 503 -10.89 22.33 -15.29
C ASN A 503 -10.82 23.78 -15.83
N GLN A 504 -10.38 24.74 -15.01
CA GLN A 504 -10.04 26.08 -15.43
C GLN A 504 -8.67 26.16 -16.11
N VAL A 505 -7.82 25.11 -15.95
CA VAL A 505 -6.44 25.11 -16.45
C VAL A 505 -6.39 24.62 -17.90
N SER A 506 -5.67 25.34 -18.71
CA SER A 506 -5.31 24.94 -20.07
C SER A 506 -3.87 25.34 -20.38
N THR A 507 -3.33 24.82 -21.45
CA THR A 507 -2.00 25.18 -21.91
C THR A 507 -2.05 25.63 -23.37
N LYS A 508 -1.20 26.59 -23.77
CA LYS A 508 -0.94 26.95 -25.15
C LYS A 508 0.56 27.04 -25.40
N ALA A 509 0.96 27.02 -26.67
CA ALA A 509 2.36 27.26 -27.05
C ALA A 509 2.86 28.59 -26.47
N ASP A 510 4.09 28.60 -25.96
CA ASP A 510 4.72 29.85 -25.51
C ASP A 510 5.13 30.69 -26.74
N PRO A 511 4.54 31.90 -26.92
CA PRO A 511 4.84 32.72 -28.11
C PRO A 511 6.29 33.23 -28.15
N ARG A 512 7.01 33.19 -27.01
CA ARG A 512 8.41 33.63 -26.92
C ARG A 512 9.40 32.55 -27.34
N LEU A 513 8.93 31.30 -27.44
CA LEU A 513 9.72 30.15 -27.87
C LEU A 513 9.07 29.46 -29.08
N PRO A 514 8.92 30.21 -30.21
CA PRO A 514 8.26 29.67 -31.39
C PRO A 514 9.07 28.50 -31.97
N GLY A 515 8.38 27.40 -32.28
CA GLY A 515 9.00 26.19 -32.82
C GLY A 515 9.74 25.31 -31.81
N VAL A 516 9.83 25.72 -30.54
CA VAL A 516 10.39 24.86 -29.49
C VAL A 516 9.34 23.85 -29.03
N ALA A 517 9.61 22.58 -29.23
CA ALA A 517 8.69 21.50 -28.82
C ALA A 517 8.38 21.56 -27.31
N ASN A 518 7.13 21.34 -26.98
CA ASN A 518 6.63 21.32 -25.60
C ASN A 518 6.85 22.63 -24.79
N ALA A 519 7.23 23.74 -25.43
CA ALA A 519 7.25 25.04 -24.78
C ALA A 519 5.81 25.54 -24.64
N LYS A 520 5.29 25.50 -23.40
CA LYS A 520 3.89 25.84 -23.09
C LYS A 520 3.80 26.88 -21.99
N SER A 521 2.79 27.73 -22.11
CA SER A 521 2.32 28.60 -21.05
C SER A 521 1.02 28.07 -20.45
N VAL A 522 0.91 28.10 -19.12
CA VAL A 522 -0.27 27.69 -18.37
C VAL A 522 -1.24 28.86 -18.25
N LEU A 523 -2.45 28.67 -18.72
CA LEU A 523 -3.53 29.65 -18.69
C LEU A 523 -4.60 29.22 -17.71
N VAL A 524 -5.23 30.17 -17.06
CA VAL A 524 -6.38 29.95 -16.18
C VAL A 524 -7.59 30.72 -16.72
N ASN A 525 -8.60 29.98 -17.16
CA ASN A 525 -9.86 30.56 -17.58
C ASN A 525 -10.82 30.66 -16.37
N LEU A 526 -10.89 31.83 -15.77
CA LEU A 526 -11.74 32.10 -14.61
C LEU A 526 -13.23 31.98 -14.89
N GLN A 527 -13.64 32.03 -16.16
CA GLN A 527 -15.02 31.85 -16.59
C GLN A 527 -15.38 30.41 -16.95
N ALA A 528 -14.43 29.47 -16.85
CA ALA A 528 -14.71 28.04 -17.09
C ALA A 528 -15.81 27.55 -16.15
N GLY A 529 -16.78 26.85 -16.71
CA GLY A 529 -17.87 26.20 -15.97
C GLY A 529 -17.40 25.11 -15.03
N LEU A 530 -18.35 24.47 -14.38
CA LEU A 530 -18.12 23.31 -13.53
C LEU A 530 -17.90 22.06 -14.38
N SER A 531 -17.22 21.06 -13.80
CA SER A 531 -17.08 19.75 -14.42
C SER A 531 -18.42 19.03 -14.46
N THR A 532 -18.74 18.39 -15.56
CA THR A 532 -19.98 17.64 -15.72
C THR A 532 -19.73 16.15 -15.47
N ASN A 533 -20.51 15.53 -14.62
CA ASN A 533 -20.51 14.09 -14.47
C ASN A 533 -21.14 13.45 -15.72
N PRO A 534 -20.38 12.68 -16.52
CA PRO A 534 -20.88 12.16 -17.80
C PRO A 534 -22.02 11.16 -17.66
N ARG A 535 -22.17 10.55 -16.50
CA ARG A 535 -23.25 9.59 -16.24
C ARG A 535 -24.58 10.26 -15.97
N THR A 536 -24.57 11.36 -15.21
CA THR A 536 -25.79 12.06 -14.77
C THR A 536 -26.10 13.30 -15.60
N GLY A 537 -25.12 13.80 -16.39
CA GLY A 537 -25.23 15.07 -17.10
C GLY A 537 -25.21 16.30 -16.16
N GLN A 538 -25.03 16.11 -14.85
CA GLN A 538 -25.08 17.17 -13.87
C GLN A 538 -23.71 17.83 -13.67
N ALA A 539 -23.71 19.15 -13.57
CA ALA A 539 -22.54 19.91 -13.16
C ALA A 539 -22.21 19.62 -11.70
N GLN A 540 -20.93 19.37 -11.41
CA GLN A 540 -20.45 19.08 -10.07
C GLN A 540 -19.74 20.29 -9.49
N PRO A 541 -20.24 20.89 -8.40
CA PRO A 541 -19.51 21.96 -7.71
C PRO A 541 -18.16 21.42 -7.18
N PRO A 542 -17.16 22.29 -6.99
CA PRO A 542 -15.90 21.89 -6.36
C PRO A 542 -16.16 21.25 -5.00
N ARG A 543 -15.53 20.09 -4.77
CA ARG A 543 -15.67 19.32 -3.53
C ARG A 543 -14.30 18.79 -3.12
N TYR A 544 -13.94 18.98 -1.86
CA TYR A 544 -12.73 18.41 -1.29
C TYR A 544 -12.83 16.90 -1.09
N LEU A 545 -11.71 16.27 -1.01
CA LEU A 545 -11.63 14.86 -0.60
C LEU A 545 -12.14 14.73 0.84
N GLY A 546 -13.19 13.91 1.05
CA GLY A 546 -13.91 13.85 2.32
C GLY A 546 -15.23 14.61 2.35
N GLY A 547 -15.62 15.28 1.25
CA GLY A 547 -17.00 15.69 0.99
C GLY A 547 -17.41 17.14 1.31
N ALA A 548 -16.52 17.98 1.85
CA ALA A 548 -16.86 19.39 2.05
C ALA A 548 -16.83 20.19 0.74
N GLU A 549 -17.82 21.02 0.53
CA GLU A 549 -17.92 21.92 -0.62
C GLU A 549 -17.47 23.34 -0.22
N PRO A 550 -16.44 23.89 -0.87
CA PRO A 550 -16.02 25.26 -0.61
C PRO A 550 -17.04 26.27 -1.14
N LYS A 551 -17.23 27.37 -0.43
CA LYS A 551 -17.97 28.52 -0.92
C LYS A 551 -17.04 29.39 -1.79
N LEU A 552 -17.00 29.10 -3.09
CA LEU A 552 -16.19 29.87 -4.04
C LEU A 552 -17.03 30.99 -4.66
N GLY A 553 -16.42 32.16 -4.77
CA GLY A 553 -16.97 33.25 -5.60
C GLY A 553 -16.89 32.93 -7.09
N GLU A 554 -17.67 33.65 -7.90
CA GLU A 554 -17.53 33.61 -9.35
C GLU A 554 -16.17 34.17 -9.79
N SER A 555 -15.62 33.64 -10.90
CA SER A 555 -14.36 34.13 -11.48
C SER A 555 -13.14 34.11 -10.57
N VAL A 556 -13.03 33.03 -9.75
CA VAL A 556 -11.88 32.79 -8.88
C VAL A 556 -11.06 31.62 -9.44
N ASP A 557 -9.73 31.69 -9.33
CA ASP A 557 -8.84 30.54 -9.57
C ASP A 557 -9.05 29.51 -8.47
N ARG A 558 -9.83 28.47 -8.76
CA ARG A 558 -10.26 27.46 -7.79
C ARG A 558 -9.09 26.67 -7.19
N ARG A 559 -7.95 26.61 -7.89
CA ARG A 559 -6.73 25.95 -7.41
C ARG A 559 -6.14 26.61 -6.16
N LEU A 560 -6.34 27.92 -5.98
CA LEU A 560 -5.88 28.64 -4.78
C LEU A 560 -6.53 28.09 -3.51
N ASP A 561 -7.82 27.80 -3.61
CA ASP A 561 -8.59 27.27 -2.49
C ASP A 561 -8.26 25.78 -2.25
N TYR A 562 -8.16 24.98 -3.32
CA TYR A 562 -7.70 23.61 -3.25
C TYR A 562 -6.31 23.49 -2.61
N ALA A 563 -5.34 24.27 -3.04
CA ALA A 563 -3.99 24.26 -2.51
C ALA A 563 -3.97 24.67 -1.03
N ARG A 564 -4.75 25.68 -0.63
CA ARG A 564 -4.88 26.10 0.77
C ARG A 564 -5.48 24.99 1.63
N TRP A 565 -6.57 24.36 1.17
CA TRP A 565 -7.19 23.23 1.87
C TRP A 565 -6.21 22.05 2.02
N LEU A 566 -5.58 21.64 0.92
CA LEU A 566 -4.69 20.47 0.91
C LEU A 566 -3.52 20.66 1.87
N THR A 567 -2.91 21.82 1.90
CA THR A 567 -1.71 22.13 2.69
C THR A 567 -2.00 22.71 4.07
N ALA A 568 -3.26 22.71 4.50
CA ALA A 568 -3.62 23.14 5.85
C ALA A 568 -2.99 22.19 6.89
N PRO A 569 -2.51 22.69 8.04
CA PRO A 569 -1.86 21.85 9.06
C PRO A 569 -2.76 20.74 9.63
N ASP A 570 -4.06 20.94 9.61
CA ASP A 570 -5.09 20.00 10.05
C ASP A 570 -5.63 19.10 8.93
N ASN A 571 -5.10 19.24 7.70
CA ASN A 571 -5.51 18.37 6.60
C ASN A 571 -5.05 16.93 6.84
N ALA A 572 -6.00 15.99 6.79
CA ALA A 572 -5.76 14.58 7.11
C ALA A 572 -4.84 13.85 6.09
N HIS A 573 -4.62 14.42 4.90
CA HIS A 573 -3.93 13.74 3.81
C HIS A 573 -2.48 14.20 3.62
N PHE A 574 -2.23 15.52 3.55
CA PHE A 574 -0.96 16.10 3.11
C PHE A 574 0.22 15.69 3.99
N ALA A 575 0.15 15.99 5.28
CA ALA A 575 1.22 15.66 6.22
C ALA A 575 1.46 14.14 6.31
N ARG A 576 0.39 13.34 6.35
CA ARG A 576 0.48 11.87 6.40
C ARG A 576 1.07 11.28 5.12
N SER A 577 0.66 11.77 3.96
CA SER A 577 1.18 11.31 2.67
C SER A 577 2.68 11.56 2.55
N LEU A 578 3.12 12.78 2.87
CA LEU A 578 4.55 13.12 2.81
C LEU A 578 5.35 12.38 3.87
N ALA A 579 4.89 12.30 5.11
CA ALA A 579 5.57 11.53 6.16
C ALA A 579 5.73 10.06 5.77
N ASN A 580 4.67 9.44 5.22
CA ASN A 580 4.71 8.06 4.73
C ASN A 580 5.69 7.88 3.57
N ARG A 581 5.73 8.83 2.63
CA ARG A 581 6.63 8.81 1.48
C ARG A 581 8.09 8.96 1.92
N PHE A 582 8.41 9.94 2.78
CA PHE A 582 9.76 10.09 3.32
C PHE A 582 10.19 8.87 4.13
N TRP A 583 9.30 8.28 4.90
CA TRP A 583 9.53 7.03 5.60
C TRP A 583 9.96 5.91 4.64
N SER A 584 9.28 5.74 3.53
CA SER A 584 9.57 4.67 2.57
C SER A 584 10.94 4.79 1.92
N TYR A 585 11.49 5.98 1.79
CA TYR A 585 12.84 6.17 1.26
C TYR A 585 13.92 5.56 2.15
N PHE A 586 13.68 5.51 3.46
CA PHE A 586 14.64 4.97 4.44
C PHE A 586 14.39 3.50 4.77
N PHE A 587 13.14 3.05 4.70
CA PHE A 587 12.76 1.69 5.09
C PHE A 587 12.32 0.79 3.92
N HIS A 588 12.37 1.29 2.70
CA HIS A 588 11.99 0.59 1.47
C HIS A 588 10.52 0.15 1.41
N ARG A 589 9.73 0.49 2.40
CA ARG A 589 8.27 0.38 2.41
C ARG A 589 7.67 1.50 3.23
N GLY A 590 6.43 1.89 2.87
CA GLY A 590 5.66 2.82 3.66
C GLY A 590 5.10 2.21 4.95
N ILE A 591 4.66 3.07 5.86
CA ILE A 591 3.76 2.70 6.95
C ILE A 591 2.38 2.34 6.37
N ILE A 592 2.00 3.00 5.28
CA ILE A 592 1.00 2.56 4.31
C ILE A 592 1.77 2.19 3.05
N ASP A 593 1.58 0.98 2.52
CA ASP A 593 2.29 0.49 1.34
C ASP A 593 1.31 -0.15 0.34
N PRO A 594 1.29 0.25 -0.95
CA PRO A 594 2.10 1.32 -1.58
C PRO A 594 1.85 2.71 -1.02
N VAL A 595 2.88 3.59 -1.09
CA VAL A 595 2.87 4.90 -0.40
C VAL A 595 1.82 5.89 -0.90
N ASP A 596 1.35 5.70 -2.12
CA ASP A 596 0.36 6.51 -2.82
C ASP A 596 -1.01 5.82 -2.94
N ASP A 597 -1.25 4.79 -2.11
CA ASP A 597 -2.49 4.00 -2.07
C ASP A 597 -3.15 4.06 -0.68
N VAL A 598 -3.33 5.30 -0.19
CA VAL A 598 -4.03 5.57 1.06
C VAL A 598 -5.52 5.35 0.84
N ARG A 599 -6.08 4.34 1.51
CA ARG A 599 -7.50 3.97 1.40
C ARG A 599 -7.95 3.18 2.62
N ALA A 600 -9.28 3.13 2.84
CA ALA A 600 -9.87 2.45 3.99
C ALA A 600 -9.48 0.96 4.08
N THR A 601 -9.34 0.28 2.94
CA THR A 601 -8.97 -1.14 2.86
C THR A 601 -7.46 -1.40 2.92
N ASN A 602 -6.63 -0.34 3.01
CA ASN A 602 -5.19 -0.40 3.17
C ASN A 602 -4.74 0.44 4.37
N PRO A 603 -5.10 0.04 5.61
CA PRO A 603 -4.77 0.82 6.80
C PRO A 603 -3.27 0.83 7.07
N PRO A 604 -2.75 1.88 7.74
CA PRO A 604 -1.35 1.92 8.15
C PRO A 604 -1.03 0.79 9.13
N ILE A 605 0.11 0.13 8.94
CA ILE A 605 0.58 -0.94 9.86
C ILE A 605 0.89 -0.40 11.26
N ASN A 606 1.23 0.88 11.37
CA ASN A 606 1.39 1.59 12.64
C ASN A 606 0.76 2.99 12.53
N ALA A 607 -0.55 3.07 12.77
CA ALA A 607 -1.30 4.32 12.68
C ALA A 607 -0.75 5.39 13.65
N ALA A 608 -0.43 4.99 14.88
CA ALA A 608 0.09 5.91 15.89
C ALA A 608 1.43 6.53 15.49
N LEU A 609 2.31 5.78 14.82
CA LEU A 609 3.56 6.28 14.27
C LEU A 609 3.31 7.29 13.15
N LEU A 610 2.45 6.94 12.20
CA LEU A 610 2.16 7.81 11.05
C LEU A 610 1.51 9.11 11.49
N ASP A 611 0.55 9.06 12.41
CA ASP A 611 -0.14 10.23 12.94
C ASP A 611 0.82 11.13 13.73
N ALA A 612 1.71 10.53 14.53
CA ALA A 612 2.70 11.29 15.29
C ALA A 612 3.75 11.96 14.38
N LEU A 613 4.23 11.26 13.34
CA LEU A 613 5.15 11.85 12.35
C LEU A 613 4.46 12.98 11.57
N ALA A 614 3.22 12.80 11.14
CA ALA A 614 2.46 13.82 10.42
C ALA A 614 2.20 15.06 11.28
N ALA A 615 1.82 14.86 12.54
CA ALA A 615 1.59 15.96 13.49
C ALA A 615 2.88 16.73 13.81
N ASP A 616 3.99 16.02 14.01
CA ASP A 616 5.30 16.64 14.24
C ASP A 616 5.75 17.43 13.00
N PHE A 617 5.63 16.84 11.81
CA PHE A 617 5.98 17.49 10.56
C PHE A 617 5.16 18.78 10.31
N ALA A 618 3.85 18.74 10.52
CA ALA A 618 3.00 19.93 10.42
C ALA A 618 3.37 21.00 11.47
N LYS A 619 3.64 20.59 12.72
CA LYS A 619 4.05 21.48 13.81
C LYS A 619 5.40 22.19 13.52
N GLN A 620 6.30 21.52 12.81
CA GLN A 620 7.59 22.04 12.39
C GLN A 620 7.54 22.75 11.02
N ASN A 621 6.37 23.31 10.67
CA ASN A 621 6.14 24.06 9.44
C ASN A 621 6.51 23.26 8.17
N PHE A 622 6.25 21.97 8.16
CA PHE A 622 6.54 21.06 7.05
C PHE A 622 8.02 21.08 6.61
N ASP A 623 8.92 21.17 7.59
CA ASP A 623 10.38 21.14 7.39
C ASP A 623 10.83 19.73 6.99
N MET A 624 11.26 19.59 5.73
CA MET A 624 11.72 18.31 5.17
C MET A 624 12.96 17.77 5.91
N ARG A 625 13.94 18.64 6.21
CA ARG A 625 15.18 18.21 6.91
C ARG A 625 14.89 17.78 8.34
N HIS A 626 13.95 18.45 9.02
CA HIS A 626 13.52 18.03 10.35
C HIS A 626 12.89 16.62 10.33
N LEU A 627 11.98 16.35 9.40
CA LEU A 627 11.36 15.03 9.26
C LEU A 627 12.42 13.94 8.99
N ILE A 628 13.33 14.19 8.05
CA ILE A 628 14.43 13.27 7.74
C ILE A 628 15.30 13.05 9.00
N ARG A 629 15.71 14.12 9.68
CA ARG A 629 16.49 14.06 10.92
C ARG A 629 15.82 13.19 11.98
N THR A 630 14.54 13.37 12.20
CA THR A 630 13.74 12.59 13.16
C THR A 630 13.78 11.11 12.85
N ILE A 631 13.64 10.74 11.57
CA ILE A 631 13.65 9.36 11.11
C ILE A 631 15.05 8.74 11.26
N VAL A 632 16.08 9.36 10.70
CA VAL A 632 17.41 8.73 10.59
C VAL A 632 18.21 8.73 11.90
N ASN A 633 17.86 9.59 12.87
CA ASN A 633 18.41 9.51 14.23
C ASN A 633 17.78 8.40 15.08
N SER A 634 16.68 7.80 14.64
CA SER A 634 16.03 6.72 15.38
C SER A 634 16.90 5.44 15.43
N ARG A 635 16.84 4.72 16.53
CA ARG A 635 17.41 3.37 16.63
C ARG A 635 16.77 2.43 15.63
N THR A 636 15.50 2.65 15.29
CA THR A 636 14.75 1.91 14.28
C THR A 636 15.43 1.96 12.92
N TYR A 637 15.85 3.15 12.47
CA TYR A 637 16.63 3.29 11.23
C TYR A 637 18.00 2.63 11.32
N GLN A 638 18.61 2.66 12.49
CA GLN A 638 19.95 2.16 12.74
C GLN A 638 20.03 0.67 13.05
N ARG A 639 18.92 -0.06 13.02
CA ARG A 639 18.91 -1.52 13.27
C ARG A 639 19.71 -2.29 12.24
N SER A 640 20.28 -3.41 12.69
CA SER A 640 20.95 -4.41 11.85
C SER A 640 19.94 -5.17 11.01
N ALA A 641 20.39 -5.69 9.88
CA ALA A 641 19.65 -6.66 9.06
C ALA A 641 19.73 -8.10 9.59
N ALA A 642 20.58 -8.37 10.58
CA ALA A 642 20.59 -9.66 11.23
C ALA A 642 19.29 -9.85 12.02
N THR A 643 18.61 -10.97 11.78
CA THR A 643 17.34 -11.28 12.41
C THR A 643 17.52 -12.08 13.70
N THR A 644 16.52 -11.99 14.59
CA THR A 644 16.35 -12.88 15.75
C THR A 644 15.33 -13.98 15.41
N ALA A 645 15.17 -14.96 16.29
CA ALA A 645 14.16 -15.99 16.11
C ALA A 645 12.72 -15.41 16.06
N SER A 646 12.46 -14.32 16.79
CA SER A 646 11.13 -13.70 16.86
C SER A 646 10.82 -12.74 15.71
N ASN A 647 11.85 -12.18 15.04
CA ASN A 647 11.64 -11.18 13.97
C ASN A 647 12.02 -11.66 12.56
N ALA A 648 12.48 -12.90 12.41
CA ALA A 648 12.89 -13.44 11.10
C ALA A 648 11.78 -13.44 10.05
N HIS A 649 10.53 -13.37 10.47
CA HIS A 649 9.34 -13.32 9.59
C HIS A 649 8.69 -11.94 9.54
N ASP A 650 9.26 -10.95 10.23
CA ASP A 650 8.74 -9.60 10.24
C ASP A 650 9.28 -8.80 9.06
N ASP A 651 8.47 -8.62 8.06
CA ASP A 651 8.76 -7.79 6.88
C ASP A 651 8.00 -6.44 6.89
N ALA A 652 7.30 -6.14 8.00
CA ALA A 652 6.36 -5.03 8.04
C ALA A 652 6.57 -4.04 9.21
N ASN A 653 6.99 -4.51 10.38
CA ASN A 653 6.98 -3.70 11.61
C ASN A 653 8.32 -3.05 11.96
N PHE A 654 9.27 -3.06 11.02
CA PHE A 654 10.56 -2.37 11.15
C PHE A 654 11.41 -2.89 12.33
N SER A 655 11.25 -4.16 12.70
CA SER A 655 12.02 -4.79 13.78
C SER A 655 13.49 -4.99 13.45
N HIS A 656 13.83 -5.02 12.17
CA HIS A 656 15.18 -5.11 11.62
C HIS A 656 15.27 -4.35 10.28
N ALA A 657 16.48 -4.08 9.81
CA ALA A 657 16.67 -3.52 8.49
C ALA A 657 16.44 -4.59 7.41
N ILE A 658 15.71 -4.24 6.37
CA ILE A 658 15.51 -5.12 5.21
C ILE A 658 16.60 -4.80 4.19
N PRO A 659 17.45 -5.78 3.81
CA PRO A 659 18.45 -5.57 2.78
C PRO A 659 17.80 -5.15 1.45
N ARG A 660 18.33 -4.10 0.83
CA ARG A 660 17.79 -3.57 -0.40
C ARG A 660 18.89 -3.19 -1.38
N ARG A 661 18.62 -3.33 -2.68
CA ARG A 661 19.52 -2.88 -3.72
C ARG A 661 19.62 -1.34 -3.69
N LEU A 662 20.82 -0.82 -3.95
CA LEU A 662 20.98 0.62 -4.12
C LEU A 662 20.14 1.09 -5.34
N PRO A 663 19.56 2.30 -5.28
CA PRO A 663 18.99 2.94 -6.47
C PRO A 663 20.02 3.05 -7.60
N ALA A 664 19.58 3.02 -8.85
CA ALA A 664 20.46 2.97 -10.01
C ALA A 664 21.52 4.07 -10.01
N GLU A 665 21.12 5.30 -9.69
CA GLU A 665 21.99 6.45 -9.64
C GLU A 665 23.01 6.37 -8.48
N ALA A 666 22.54 5.96 -7.29
CA ALA A 666 23.45 5.80 -6.15
C ALA A 666 24.45 4.65 -6.38
N LEU A 667 24.02 3.58 -7.05
CA LEU A 667 24.89 2.47 -7.39
C LEU A 667 25.97 2.88 -8.40
N LEU A 668 25.59 3.64 -9.44
CA LEU A 668 26.52 4.16 -10.44
C LEU A 668 27.49 5.18 -9.82
N ASP A 669 26.99 6.12 -9.04
CA ASP A 669 27.84 7.15 -8.42
C ASP A 669 28.79 6.53 -7.38
N SER A 670 28.36 5.52 -6.64
CA SER A 670 29.21 4.72 -5.75
C SER A 670 30.28 3.92 -6.54
N LEU A 671 29.91 3.35 -7.67
CA LEU A 671 30.86 2.65 -8.56
C LEU A 671 31.92 3.61 -9.14
N VAL A 672 31.47 4.78 -9.62
CA VAL A 672 32.38 5.85 -10.11
C VAL A 672 33.34 6.30 -9.02
N GLN A 673 32.84 6.54 -7.80
CA GLN A 673 33.67 6.95 -6.66
C GLN A 673 34.64 5.84 -6.25
N ALA A 674 34.20 4.60 -6.17
CA ALA A 674 35.05 3.46 -5.80
C ALA A 674 36.18 3.26 -6.81
N THR A 675 35.86 3.25 -8.10
CA THR A 675 36.85 3.01 -9.17
C THR A 675 37.70 4.22 -9.50
N GLY A 676 37.24 5.44 -9.22
CA GLY A 676 37.89 6.68 -9.59
C GLY A 676 37.75 7.04 -11.07
N VAL A 677 36.98 6.27 -11.84
CA VAL A 677 36.79 6.48 -13.27
C VAL A 677 35.39 7.04 -13.53
N PRO A 678 35.26 8.28 -14.04
CA PRO A 678 33.97 8.93 -14.21
C PRO A 678 33.09 8.24 -15.27
N GLU A 679 31.77 8.42 -15.15
CA GLU A 679 30.81 8.14 -16.21
C GLU A 679 30.71 9.35 -17.12
N SER A 680 30.38 9.10 -18.38
CA SER A 680 30.12 10.15 -19.38
C SER A 680 28.67 10.05 -19.82
N PHE A 681 27.92 11.11 -19.61
CA PHE A 681 26.53 11.23 -20.06
C PHE A 681 26.51 12.16 -21.27
N GLY A 682 26.08 11.65 -22.44
CA GLY A 682 26.02 12.46 -23.67
C GLY A 682 25.17 13.72 -23.47
N GLY A 683 25.75 14.88 -23.73
CA GLY A 683 25.09 16.19 -23.55
C GLY A 683 25.12 16.76 -22.12
N ALA A 684 25.72 16.05 -21.16
CA ALA A 684 25.98 16.59 -19.83
C ALA A 684 27.45 17.08 -19.70
N PRO A 685 27.73 18.01 -18.78
CA PRO A 685 29.11 18.40 -18.46
C PRO A 685 29.93 17.19 -18.00
N THR A 686 31.24 17.25 -18.27
CA THR A 686 32.18 16.24 -17.80
C THR A 686 32.17 16.16 -16.27
N ALA A 687 32.23 14.94 -15.73
CA ALA A 687 32.19 14.62 -14.31
C ALA A 687 30.84 14.89 -13.59
N PHE A 688 29.73 15.07 -14.33
CA PHE A 688 28.41 14.99 -13.68
C PHE A 688 28.23 13.63 -13.04
N THR A 689 27.63 13.63 -11.84
CA THR A 689 27.15 12.41 -11.20
C THR A 689 25.76 12.05 -11.74
N ALA A 690 25.34 10.81 -11.56
CA ALA A 690 24.01 10.39 -11.97
C ALA A 690 22.92 11.14 -11.18
N ALA A 691 23.16 11.48 -9.92
CA ALA A 691 22.26 12.29 -9.09
C ALA A 691 22.08 13.74 -9.63
N GLN A 692 23.02 14.24 -10.40
CA GLN A 692 22.96 15.58 -11.00
C GLN A 692 22.20 15.64 -12.32
N LEU A 693 21.87 14.53 -12.92
CA LEU A 693 21.17 14.51 -14.21
C LEU A 693 19.81 15.23 -14.13
N PRO A 694 19.56 16.22 -15.00
CA PRO A 694 18.34 17.01 -14.92
C PRO A 694 17.12 16.28 -15.49
N ASP A 695 17.33 15.26 -16.32
CA ASP A 695 16.31 14.58 -17.10
C ASP A 695 16.60 13.07 -17.20
N ALA A 696 15.54 12.28 -17.35
CA ALA A 696 15.62 10.84 -17.59
C ALA A 696 16.20 10.46 -18.96
N ASN A 697 16.17 11.37 -19.93
CA ASN A 697 16.60 11.10 -21.32
C ASN A 697 18.13 11.12 -21.52
N PHE A 698 18.91 11.45 -20.50
CA PHE A 698 20.37 11.24 -20.59
C PHE A 698 20.66 9.75 -20.63
N THR A 699 21.26 9.30 -21.75
CA THR A 699 21.49 7.89 -22.00
C THR A 699 22.60 7.33 -21.10
N SER A 700 22.29 6.24 -20.45
CA SER A 700 23.23 5.38 -19.76
C SER A 700 22.66 3.97 -19.73
N GLU A 701 23.38 3.03 -20.34
CA GLU A 701 23.01 1.62 -20.34
C GLU A 701 22.89 1.10 -18.91
N PHE A 702 23.84 1.47 -18.05
CA PHE A 702 23.84 1.07 -16.65
C PHE A 702 22.58 1.57 -15.93
N LEU A 703 22.27 2.85 -16.01
CA LEU A 703 21.09 3.41 -15.32
C LEU A 703 19.78 2.79 -15.82
N SER A 704 19.67 2.52 -17.12
CA SER A 704 18.50 1.87 -17.71
C SER A 704 18.34 0.43 -17.24
N LEU A 705 19.45 -0.33 -17.22
CA LEU A 705 19.48 -1.71 -16.74
C LEU A 705 19.12 -1.82 -15.26
N PHE A 706 19.55 -0.84 -14.44
CA PHE A 706 19.32 -0.83 -13.00
C PHE A 706 18.03 -0.08 -12.58
N GLY A 707 17.17 0.25 -13.53
CA GLY A 707 15.79 0.68 -13.24
C GLY A 707 15.67 2.13 -12.78
N LYS A 708 16.41 3.07 -13.42
CA LYS A 708 16.14 4.51 -13.19
C LYS A 708 14.73 4.87 -13.61
N ALA A 709 14.11 5.85 -12.94
CA ALA A 709 12.80 6.37 -13.33
C ALA A 709 12.81 6.99 -14.73
N GLN A 710 11.76 6.72 -15.51
CA GLN A 710 11.57 7.32 -16.84
C GLN A 710 10.83 8.66 -16.80
N ARG A 711 10.27 9.02 -15.63
CA ARG A 711 9.48 10.24 -15.37
C ARG A 711 8.20 10.32 -16.20
N MET A 712 7.59 9.17 -16.45
CA MET A 712 6.32 9.06 -17.19
C MET A 712 5.12 9.03 -16.25
N GLU A 713 5.30 8.57 -15.02
CA GLU A 713 4.26 8.44 -14.01
C GLU A 713 4.65 9.14 -12.70
N ALA A 714 3.68 9.70 -12.00
CA ALA A 714 3.87 10.38 -10.71
C ALA A 714 3.89 9.38 -9.53
N CYS A 715 4.69 8.32 -9.62
CA CYS A 715 4.68 7.18 -8.71
C CYS A 715 6.10 6.70 -8.42
N GLU A 716 6.34 6.29 -7.17
CA GLU A 716 7.58 5.61 -6.79
C GLU A 716 7.74 4.23 -7.48
N CYS A 717 6.64 3.66 -7.96
CA CYS A 717 6.60 2.37 -8.64
C CYS A 717 7.31 2.37 -10.00
N GLU A 718 7.65 3.54 -10.55
CA GLU A 718 8.35 3.66 -11.83
C GLU A 718 9.83 3.23 -11.72
N ARG A 719 10.41 3.27 -10.52
CA ARG A 719 11.74 2.75 -10.25
C ARG A 719 11.69 1.23 -10.05
N ASP A 720 12.33 0.46 -10.95
CA ASP A 720 12.42 -0.98 -10.76
C ASP A 720 13.57 -1.32 -9.80
N THR A 721 13.22 -1.69 -8.58
CA THR A 721 14.16 -2.09 -7.54
C THR A 721 14.43 -3.60 -7.50
N ARG A 722 13.72 -4.39 -8.32
CA ARG A 722 13.88 -5.85 -8.37
C ARG A 722 15.21 -6.21 -9.00
N SER A 723 15.85 -7.22 -8.46
CA SER A 723 17.08 -7.80 -9.04
C SER A 723 16.73 -8.78 -10.16
N ASN A 724 17.52 -8.75 -11.23
CA ASN A 724 17.38 -9.68 -12.34
C ASN A 724 18.75 -10.21 -12.83
N MET A 725 18.71 -11.25 -13.65
CA MET A 725 19.91 -11.91 -14.17
C MET A 725 20.79 -10.97 -15.00
N LEU A 726 20.21 -10.07 -15.78
CA LEU A 726 20.98 -9.15 -16.63
C LEU A 726 21.82 -8.18 -15.79
N GLN A 727 21.31 -7.74 -14.65
CA GLN A 727 22.05 -6.91 -13.71
C GLN A 727 23.25 -7.65 -13.13
N ALA A 728 23.07 -8.91 -12.72
CA ALA A 728 24.16 -9.76 -12.23
C ALA A 728 25.22 -9.99 -13.32
N LEU A 729 24.80 -10.32 -14.53
CA LEU A 729 25.72 -10.51 -15.67
C LEU A 729 26.48 -9.22 -16.00
N ASN A 730 25.85 -8.05 -15.88
CA ASN A 730 26.53 -6.76 -16.11
C ASN A 730 27.64 -6.53 -15.09
N PHE A 731 27.44 -6.88 -13.81
CA PHE A 731 28.49 -6.79 -12.79
C PHE A 731 29.63 -7.77 -13.04
N ILE A 732 29.34 -8.99 -13.49
CA ILE A 732 30.35 -10.02 -13.75
C ILE A 732 31.15 -9.71 -15.03
N ASN A 733 30.48 -9.42 -16.13
CA ASN A 733 31.09 -9.34 -17.45
C ASN A 733 30.87 -8.00 -18.18
N GLY A 734 30.17 -7.05 -17.54
CA GLY A 734 29.83 -5.77 -18.15
C GLY A 734 31.07 -4.92 -18.44
N ARG A 735 31.16 -4.43 -19.67
CA ARG A 735 32.25 -3.56 -20.09
C ARG A 735 32.44 -2.36 -19.15
N SER A 736 31.35 -1.79 -18.64
CA SER A 736 31.36 -0.66 -17.73
C SER A 736 32.16 -0.94 -16.45
N ILE A 737 32.08 -2.16 -15.90
CA ILE A 737 32.82 -2.55 -14.69
C ILE A 737 34.27 -2.88 -15.03
N LEU A 738 34.48 -3.80 -16.00
CA LEU A 738 35.80 -4.30 -16.35
C LEU A 738 36.76 -3.19 -16.83
N THR A 739 36.28 -2.25 -17.65
CA THR A 739 37.12 -1.14 -18.13
C THR A 739 37.51 -0.19 -17.01
N ARG A 740 36.62 0.03 -16.01
CA ARG A 740 36.92 0.87 -14.85
C ARG A 740 37.94 0.25 -13.91
N VAL A 741 37.82 -1.04 -13.67
CA VAL A 741 38.74 -1.79 -12.79
C VAL A 741 40.13 -1.87 -13.42
N ALA A 742 40.22 -2.08 -14.74
CA ALA A 742 41.47 -2.19 -15.47
C ALA A 742 42.09 -0.84 -15.88
N ALA A 743 41.42 0.29 -15.63
CA ALA A 743 41.90 1.60 -16.06
C ALA A 743 43.25 1.98 -15.42
N ALA A 744 44.20 2.49 -16.24
CA ALA A 744 45.49 2.93 -15.74
C ALA A 744 45.42 4.12 -14.75
N ASN A 745 44.38 4.93 -14.84
CA ASN A 745 44.03 5.99 -13.88
C ASN A 745 42.95 5.57 -12.90
N GLY A 746 42.60 4.28 -12.84
CA GLY A 746 41.63 3.72 -11.90
C GLY A 746 42.23 3.47 -10.53
N ARG A 747 41.35 3.24 -9.57
CA ARG A 747 41.71 3.10 -8.18
C ARG A 747 42.76 2.00 -7.90
N PRO A 748 42.64 0.77 -8.45
CA PRO A 748 43.67 -0.24 -8.23
C PRO A 748 45.06 0.18 -8.68
N ALA A 749 45.16 0.79 -9.85
CA ALA A 749 46.46 1.26 -10.39
C ALA A 749 47.05 2.42 -9.55
N LEU A 750 46.23 3.38 -9.13
CA LEU A 750 46.67 4.53 -8.31
C LEU A 750 47.15 4.09 -6.93
N LEU A 751 46.50 3.11 -6.33
CA LEU A 751 46.85 2.60 -5.00
C LEU A 751 48.17 1.81 -5.01
N LEU A 752 48.56 1.23 -6.13
CA LEU A 752 49.83 0.53 -6.29
C LEU A 752 51.04 1.47 -6.47
N GLY A 753 50.84 2.71 -6.93
CA GLY A 753 51.92 3.66 -7.17
C GLY A 753 52.86 3.88 -5.98
N PRO A 754 52.35 4.07 -4.74
CA PRO A 754 53.18 4.21 -3.50
C PRO A 754 53.85 2.92 -3.04
N LYS A 755 53.65 1.81 -3.72
CA LYS A 755 54.16 0.44 -3.36
C LYS A 755 53.76 0.05 -1.90
N PRO A 756 52.46 0.10 -1.53
CA PRO A 756 52.03 -0.24 -0.19
C PRO A 756 52.29 -1.70 0.15
N THR A 757 52.26 -2.07 1.45
CA THR A 757 52.16 -3.46 1.86
C THR A 757 50.84 -4.08 1.38
N ASP A 758 50.75 -5.39 1.32
CA ASP A 758 49.50 -6.06 0.92
C ASP A 758 48.36 -5.72 1.87
N ASP A 759 48.62 -5.67 3.18
CA ASP A 759 47.61 -5.30 4.17
C ASP A 759 47.08 -3.87 3.95
N ALA A 760 47.99 -2.91 3.70
CA ALA A 760 47.57 -1.54 3.42
C ALA A 760 46.75 -1.43 2.12
N LEU A 761 47.11 -2.21 1.09
CA LEU A 761 46.39 -2.25 -0.16
C LEU A 761 45.00 -2.90 0.02
N ILE A 762 44.92 -4.03 0.73
CA ILE A 762 43.66 -4.71 1.06
C ILE A 762 42.71 -3.78 1.81
N ASP A 763 43.22 -3.06 2.80
CA ASP A 763 42.41 -2.09 3.56
C ASP A 763 41.86 -0.99 2.67
N GLN A 764 42.70 -0.42 1.80
CA GLN A 764 42.27 0.64 0.90
C GLN A 764 41.23 0.16 -0.13
N LEU A 765 41.41 -1.04 -0.69
CA LEU A 765 40.45 -1.63 -1.64
C LEU A 765 39.10 -1.89 -0.98
N HIS A 766 39.06 -2.40 0.26
CA HIS A 766 37.82 -2.55 1.02
C HIS A 766 37.17 -1.21 1.34
N LEU A 767 37.92 -0.25 1.80
CA LEU A 767 37.40 1.09 2.14
C LEU A 767 36.77 1.78 0.91
N TRP A 768 37.43 1.71 -0.26
CA TRP A 768 36.87 2.27 -1.50
C TRP A 768 35.67 1.51 -2.04
N ALA A 769 35.65 0.17 -1.95
CA ALA A 769 34.54 -0.63 -2.45
C ALA A 769 33.36 -0.66 -1.45
N LEU A 770 33.62 -0.96 -0.19
CA LEU A 770 32.60 -1.34 0.78
C LEU A 770 32.40 -0.30 1.90
N ALA A 771 33.22 0.77 1.91
CA ALA A 771 33.22 1.79 2.98
C ALA A 771 33.40 1.19 4.38
N ARG A 772 34.14 0.10 4.48
CA ARG A 772 34.52 -0.56 5.74
C ARG A 772 35.87 -1.24 5.63
N ARG A 773 36.47 -1.52 6.77
CA ARG A 773 37.64 -2.39 6.81
C ARG A 773 37.26 -3.85 6.56
N PRO A 774 38.21 -4.69 6.08
CA PRO A 774 38.00 -6.12 6.04
C PRO A 774 37.86 -6.68 7.46
N THR A 775 37.03 -7.70 7.61
CA THR A 775 37.02 -8.54 8.82
C THR A 775 38.30 -9.36 8.87
N ASP A 776 38.66 -9.94 10.03
CA ASP A 776 39.84 -10.78 10.16
C ASP A 776 39.82 -11.96 9.17
N ALA A 777 38.65 -12.59 8.97
CA ALA A 777 38.49 -13.68 8.01
C ALA A 777 38.70 -13.21 6.55
N GLU A 778 38.13 -12.05 6.18
CA GLU A 778 38.35 -11.48 4.86
C GLU A 778 39.80 -11.08 4.63
N ARG A 779 40.48 -10.54 5.64
CA ARG A 779 41.89 -10.20 5.59
C ARG A 779 42.76 -11.43 5.33
N VAL A 780 42.57 -12.52 6.07
CA VAL A 780 43.31 -13.77 5.88
C VAL A 780 43.10 -14.33 4.47
N LEU A 781 41.85 -14.29 3.98
CA LEU A 781 41.53 -14.74 2.61
C LEU A 781 42.20 -13.86 1.57
N ALA A 782 42.16 -12.55 1.74
CA ALA A 782 42.80 -11.60 0.83
C ALA A 782 44.33 -11.76 0.79
N GLN A 783 44.98 -11.88 1.95
CA GLN A 783 46.43 -12.13 2.02
C GLN A 783 46.83 -13.39 1.28
N LYS A 784 46.07 -14.49 1.43
CA LYS A 784 46.27 -15.72 0.69
C LYS A 784 46.15 -15.52 -0.82
N PHE A 785 45.10 -14.81 -1.25
CA PHE A 785 44.85 -14.48 -2.64
C PHE A 785 46.00 -13.68 -3.27
N PHE A 786 46.47 -12.61 -2.63
CA PHE A 786 47.61 -11.83 -3.11
C PHE A 786 48.91 -12.66 -3.17
N LYS A 787 49.15 -13.56 -2.21
CA LYS A 787 50.30 -14.45 -2.20
C LYS A 787 50.26 -15.43 -3.38
N GLU A 788 49.10 -15.93 -3.77
CA GLU A 788 48.96 -16.85 -4.92
C GLU A 788 49.26 -16.17 -6.26
N TYR A 789 49.04 -14.87 -6.39
CA TYR A 789 49.42 -14.12 -7.60
C TYR A 789 50.92 -13.78 -7.71
N GLY A 790 51.68 -13.85 -6.61
CA GLY A 790 53.11 -13.59 -6.61
C GLY A 790 53.47 -12.21 -7.18
N ASP A 791 54.28 -12.17 -8.23
CA ASP A 791 54.75 -10.95 -8.86
C ASP A 791 53.66 -10.21 -9.67
N LYS A 792 52.51 -10.83 -9.94
CA LYS A 792 51.40 -10.26 -10.70
C LYS A 792 50.47 -9.37 -9.85
N ARG A 793 51.07 -8.54 -9.01
CA ARG A 793 50.37 -7.76 -8.01
C ARG A 793 49.35 -6.80 -8.58
N ALA A 794 49.54 -6.28 -9.81
CA ALA A 794 48.57 -5.41 -10.44
C ALA A 794 47.31 -6.16 -10.89
N GLU A 795 47.47 -7.38 -11.43
CA GLU A 795 46.35 -8.27 -11.75
C GLU A 795 45.60 -8.67 -10.48
N ALA A 796 46.35 -9.05 -9.41
CA ALA A 796 45.74 -9.39 -8.13
C ALA A 796 44.85 -8.23 -7.56
N ALA A 797 45.36 -7.00 -7.60
CA ALA A 797 44.60 -5.83 -7.13
C ALA A 797 43.32 -5.58 -7.96
N GLN A 798 43.37 -5.74 -9.26
CA GLN A 798 42.25 -5.61 -10.17
C GLN A 798 41.20 -6.70 -9.92
N ASP A 799 41.60 -7.95 -9.90
CA ASP A 799 40.71 -9.09 -9.73
C ASP A 799 40.08 -9.10 -8.32
N PHE A 800 40.86 -8.76 -7.29
CA PHE A 800 40.34 -8.62 -5.95
C PHE A 800 39.31 -7.49 -5.81
N PHE A 801 39.62 -6.33 -6.40
CA PHE A 801 38.70 -5.20 -6.39
C PHE A 801 37.43 -5.47 -7.19
N TRP A 802 37.55 -6.15 -8.33
CA TRP A 802 36.40 -6.65 -9.08
C TRP A 802 35.54 -7.60 -8.21
N GLY A 803 36.15 -8.50 -7.45
CA GLY A 803 35.43 -9.37 -6.52
C GLY A 803 34.66 -8.61 -5.45
N LEU A 804 35.26 -7.57 -4.86
CA LEU A 804 34.59 -6.69 -3.89
C LEU A 804 33.40 -5.96 -4.51
N LEU A 805 33.54 -5.40 -5.71
CA LEU A 805 32.44 -4.72 -6.42
C LEU A 805 31.29 -5.68 -6.81
N ASN A 806 31.57 -6.97 -7.01
CA ASN A 806 30.59 -8.02 -7.26
C ASN A 806 29.97 -8.60 -5.98
N SER A 807 30.41 -8.16 -4.81
CA SER A 807 29.87 -8.64 -3.55
C SER A 807 28.47 -8.07 -3.26
N ARG A 808 27.71 -8.82 -2.46
CA ARG A 808 26.43 -8.30 -1.94
C ARG A 808 26.59 -7.01 -1.13
N ASP A 809 27.71 -6.87 -0.41
CA ASP A 809 28.02 -5.73 0.42
C ASP A 809 28.17 -4.44 -0.40
N PHE A 810 28.62 -4.52 -1.65
CA PHE A 810 28.65 -3.36 -2.55
C PHE A 810 27.26 -3.02 -3.11
N MET A 811 26.52 -4.03 -3.59
CA MET A 811 25.26 -3.83 -4.32
C MET A 811 24.07 -3.55 -3.41
N LEU A 812 24.10 -4.05 -2.16
CA LEU A 812 23.01 -3.93 -1.22
C LEU A 812 23.33 -2.95 -0.08
N LEU A 813 22.28 -2.40 0.47
CA LEU A 813 22.28 -1.62 1.70
C LEU A 813 21.61 -2.46 2.80
N TYR A 814 22.34 -2.65 3.90
CA TYR A 814 21.92 -3.49 5.01
C TYR A 814 21.49 -2.66 6.22
#